data_bc8dba7b25641ac8bbb5d4c95aa87df4
#
_entry.id   bc8dba7b25641ac8bbb5d4c95aa87df4
#
_cell.length_a   1.000
_cell.length_b   1.000
_cell.length_c   1.000
_cell.angle_alpha   90.00
_cell.angle_beta   90.00
_cell.angle_gamma   90.00
#
_symmetry.space_group_name_H-M   'P 1'
#
loop_
_entity.id
_entity.type
_entity.pdbx_description
1 polymer ?
#
loop_
_entity_poly.entity_id
_entity_poly.type
_entity_poly.pdbx_seq_one_letter_code
_entity_poly.pdbx_strand_id
1 'polypeptide(L)'
;MPKRTDIKSILIIGAGPIIIGQACEFDYSGAQACKALKDEGFRTILVNSNPATIMTDPATADVTYIEPITWQVVERIIEKERPDAVLPTMGGQTALNCALDLEQHGVLAKYNVELIGANAKAIEKAEDRQKFKNAMTSIGLESAKSGVAHSLDEAWEVQRRIAIETGNSGFPAVIRPSFTLGGSGGGIAYNAEEFEAICRRGLEASPTNELLIEESLLGWKEFEMEVVRDSADNCIIVCSIENLDPMGVHTGDSITVAPAQTLTDKEYQLMRNASIAVLREIGVDTGGSNVQFAINPANGRMIVIEMNPRVSRSSALASKATGFPIAKVAARLAVGYTLDELKNEITGGATPASFEPTIDYVVTKVPRFAFEKFPTADARLTTQMKSVGEVMAIGRTFQESFQKALRGLEVGVDGLNQKTTDREKIQVELGEPGPERIWYVGDAFAQGFTLDEVHKLTHIDPWFLSQIKEIVDIELALEQKTLGDLDYETLWHLKRRGFSDRRLAFLLDIGESEVRKLRHQFNVRPVYKRVDTCAAEFSTNTAYLYSTYEQECEAQPTDRKKIIVLGGGPNRIGQGIEFDYCCVHASLALREDGFETIMINCNPETVSTDYDTSDRLYFEPVTLEDVLEIVHIEKPVGVIVQYGGQTPLKLARALEANGVPIIGTSPESIDVAEDRERFQKLLTKLNLRQPPNRTARTESEALSHAQEIGYPLVVRPSYVLGGRAMEIVHEQIDLERYMREAVKVSNDSPVLLDHFLNHAIEIDVDCLSDGQQVFIGGVMEHIEQAGVHSGDSACCLPPFSLSPETIAEIKRQTALMARALNVLGLMNVQFAIQDGDVYVLEVNPRASRTVPFVSKATGLPLAKIAARVMAGRSLAAQGVQRVIVPKYFSVKEAVFPFVKFPGVDTILGPEMKSTGEVMGVGESFGEAFVKSQMAASV
;
A
#
# COMPACT_ATOMS: atom_id res chain seq x y z
N MET A 1 17.59 -35.60 -4.88
CA MET A 1 17.36 -34.67 -3.77
C MET A 1 17.24 -33.28 -4.40
N PRO A 2 16.15 -32.62 -4.24
CA PRO A 2 15.87 -31.38 -4.95
C PRO A 2 16.74 -30.20 -4.48
N LYS A 3 17.02 -30.12 -3.19
CA LYS A 3 17.74 -28.99 -2.60
C LYS A 3 19.23 -28.97 -3.02
N ARG A 4 19.68 -27.83 -3.49
CA ARG A 4 21.11 -27.58 -3.78
C ARG A 4 21.95 -27.66 -2.50
N THR A 5 22.97 -28.47 -2.53
CA THR A 5 23.87 -28.71 -1.38
C THR A 5 25.19 -27.91 -1.47
N ASP A 6 25.45 -27.33 -2.62
CA ASP A 6 26.60 -26.46 -2.91
C ASP A 6 26.40 -25.03 -2.39
N ILE A 7 25.14 -24.58 -2.20
CA ILE A 7 24.77 -23.30 -1.60
C ILE A 7 24.53 -23.52 -0.11
N LYS A 8 25.09 -22.65 0.74
CA LYS A 8 24.90 -22.62 2.19
C LYS A 8 24.38 -21.28 2.68
N SER A 9 24.75 -20.20 2.01
CA SER A 9 24.41 -18.83 2.38
C SER A 9 23.93 -18.02 1.16
N ILE A 10 22.89 -17.23 1.38
CA ILE A 10 22.21 -16.48 0.32
C ILE A 10 22.03 -15.03 0.77
N LEU A 11 22.46 -14.09 -0.09
CA LEU A 11 22.19 -12.67 0.08
C LEU A 11 20.90 -12.31 -0.69
N ILE A 12 19.96 -11.74 0.04
CA ILE A 12 18.68 -11.24 -0.52
C ILE A 12 18.78 -9.71 -0.58
N ILE A 13 18.54 -9.14 -1.75
CA ILE A 13 18.51 -7.69 -1.95
C ILE A 13 17.06 -7.21 -1.87
N GLY A 14 16.80 -6.27 -0.97
CA GLY A 14 15.48 -5.65 -0.81
C GLY A 14 15.19 -4.56 -1.83
N ALA A 15 14.06 -3.89 -1.68
CA ALA A 15 13.53 -2.91 -2.63
C ALA A 15 13.90 -1.44 -2.31
N GLY A 16 14.52 -1.19 -1.16
CA GLY A 16 14.76 0.18 -0.70
C GLY A 16 13.52 0.83 -0.11
N PRO A 17 13.37 2.15 -0.25
CA PRO A 17 12.23 2.88 0.26
C PRO A 17 10.95 2.57 -0.54
N ILE A 18 9.80 2.83 0.09
CA ILE A 18 8.52 2.80 -0.63
C ILE A 18 8.40 4.03 -1.51
N ILE A 19 8.28 3.78 -2.81
CA ILE A 19 8.04 4.79 -3.84
C ILE A 19 6.83 4.39 -4.69
N ILE A 20 6.24 5.36 -5.38
CA ILE A 20 5.16 5.05 -6.32
C ILE A 20 5.71 4.15 -7.43
N GLY A 21 5.11 2.96 -7.57
CA GLY A 21 5.54 1.90 -8.49
C GLY A 21 6.34 0.78 -7.86
N GLN A 22 6.86 0.95 -6.63
CA GLN A 22 7.60 -0.06 -5.88
C GLN A 22 7.32 0.10 -4.39
N ALA A 23 6.23 -0.51 -3.92
CA ALA A 23 5.67 -0.31 -2.58
C ALA A 23 5.86 -1.52 -1.64
N CYS A 24 4.90 -1.76 -0.78
CA CYS A 24 4.98 -2.74 0.33
C CYS A 24 4.99 -4.20 -0.15
N GLU A 25 4.58 -4.48 -1.37
CA GLU A 25 4.58 -5.83 -1.95
C GLU A 25 5.95 -6.51 -1.92
N PHE A 26 7.02 -5.71 -1.92
CA PHE A 26 8.38 -6.23 -1.84
C PHE A 26 8.85 -6.48 -0.41
N ASP A 27 8.23 -5.87 0.60
CA ASP A 27 8.41 -6.31 1.98
C ASP A 27 7.82 -7.70 2.18
N TYR A 28 6.61 -7.92 1.67
CA TYR A 28 5.97 -9.23 1.65
C TYR A 28 6.87 -10.28 0.99
N SER A 29 7.31 -10.05 -0.25
CA SER A 29 8.11 -11.04 -1.00
C SER A 29 9.48 -11.29 -0.35
N GLY A 30 10.14 -10.25 0.14
CA GLY A 30 11.42 -10.37 0.84
C GLY A 30 11.31 -11.14 2.17
N ALA A 31 10.30 -10.83 2.97
CA ALA A 31 10.02 -11.53 4.23
C ALA A 31 9.71 -13.02 3.99
N GLN A 32 8.87 -13.33 2.99
CA GLN A 32 8.53 -14.70 2.63
C GLN A 32 9.71 -15.48 2.08
N ALA A 33 10.57 -14.86 1.29
CA ALA A 33 11.80 -15.49 0.79
C ALA A 33 12.77 -15.82 1.93
N CYS A 34 13.02 -14.88 2.85
CA CYS A 34 13.86 -15.11 4.03
C CYS A 34 13.33 -16.30 4.85
N LYS A 35 12.03 -16.32 5.12
CA LYS A 35 11.38 -17.40 5.87
C LYS A 35 11.54 -18.74 5.17
N ALA A 36 11.20 -18.82 3.88
CA ALA A 36 11.31 -20.08 3.12
C ALA A 36 12.74 -20.62 3.09
N LEU A 37 13.73 -19.77 2.87
CA LEU A 37 15.13 -20.17 2.80
C LEU A 37 15.70 -20.58 4.18
N LYS A 38 15.30 -19.89 5.27
CA LYS A 38 15.67 -20.31 6.63
C LYS A 38 15.06 -21.66 7.00
N ASP A 39 13.79 -21.89 6.66
CA ASP A 39 13.12 -23.18 6.92
C ASP A 39 13.81 -24.31 6.18
N GLU A 40 14.41 -24.04 5.02
CA GLU A 40 15.26 -24.99 4.28
C GLU A 40 16.68 -25.09 4.83
N GLY A 41 17.05 -24.33 5.86
CA GLY A 41 18.34 -24.37 6.55
C GLY A 41 19.47 -23.62 5.84
N PHE A 42 19.16 -22.68 4.96
CA PHE A 42 20.16 -21.75 4.42
C PHE A 42 20.42 -20.60 5.40
N ARG A 43 21.67 -20.15 5.47
CA ARG A 43 22.00 -18.89 6.15
C ARG A 43 21.56 -17.75 5.26
N THR A 44 20.66 -16.89 5.77
CA THR A 44 20.11 -15.76 5.04
C THR A 44 20.77 -14.46 5.46
N ILE A 45 21.18 -13.67 4.48
CA ILE A 45 21.74 -12.33 4.63
C ILE A 45 20.83 -11.39 3.88
N LEU A 46 20.35 -10.31 4.51
CA LEU A 46 19.46 -9.34 3.90
C LEU A 46 20.11 -7.97 3.89
N VAL A 47 19.98 -7.25 2.77
CA VAL A 47 20.26 -5.81 2.68
C VAL A 47 19.03 -5.06 2.24
N ASN A 48 18.60 -4.09 3.02
CA ASN A 48 17.53 -3.13 2.65
C ASN A 48 17.72 -1.83 3.44
N SER A 49 17.39 -0.69 2.83
CA SER A 49 17.54 0.63 3.46
C SER A 49 16.32 1.09 4.25
N ASN A 50 15.19 0.39 4.14
CA ASN A 50 13.92 0.80 4.73
C ASN A 50 13.73 0.22 6.15
N PRO A 51 13.69 1.07 7.22
CA PRO A 51 13.51 0.60 8.59
C PRO A 51 12.09 0.15 8.92
N ALA A 52 11.09 0.55 8.12
CA ALA A 52 9.69 0.24 8.39
C ALA A 52 9.26 -1.17 7.95
N THR A 53 10.13 -1.90 7.24
CA THR A 53 9.83 -3.23 6.70
C THR A 53 9.93 -4.35 7.73
N ILE A 54 9.15 -5.41 7.54
CA ILE A 54 9.26 -6.66 8.29
C ILE A 54 10.51 -7.43 7.88
N MET A 55 10.89 -7.39 6.59
CA MET A 55 12.09 -8.09 6.13
C MET A 55 13.36 -7.64 6.87
N THR A 56 13.45 -6.37 7.28
CA THR A 56 14.60 -5.84 8.04
C THR A 56 14.50 -6.07 9.54
N ASP A 57 13.46 -6.75 10.03
CA ASP A 57 13.39 -7.16 11.43
C ASP A 57 14.52 -8.17 11.74
N PRO A 58 15.23 -8.02 12.89
CA PRO A 58 16.33 -8.91 13.25
C PRO A 58 15.97 -10.41 13.33
N ALA A 59 14.70 -10.74 13.49
CA ALA A 59 14.23 -12.12 13.52
C ALA A 59 13.99 -12.73 12.12
N THR A 60 13.90 -11.91 11.07
CA THR A 60 13.55 -12.34 9.72
C THR A 60 14.71 -13.03 9.02
N ALA A 61 15.85 -12.39 8.88
CA ALA A 61 17.07 -13.00 8.32
C ALA A 61 18.09 -13.34 9.44
N ASP A 62 19.09 -14.17 9.14
CA ASP A 62 20.17 -14.47 10.10
C ASP A 62 21.10 -13.26 10.28
N VAL A 63 21.28 -12.48 9.20
CA VAL A 63 22.04 -11.22 9.22
C VAL A 63 21.26 -10.18 8.42
N THR A 64 21.07 -9.00 9.00
CA THR A 64 20.38 -7.88 8.36
C THR A 64 21.28 -6.66 8.30
N TYR A 65 21.38 -6.08 7.12
CA TYR A 65 22.05 -4.81 6.84
C TYR A 65 21.02 -3.76 6.48
N ILE A 66 20.92 -2.71 7.29
CA ILE A 66 20.15 -1.51 6.93
C ILE A 66 21.12 -0.52 6.33
N GLU A 67 21.32 -0.61 5.04
CA GLU A 67 22.31 0.13 4.27
C GLU A 67 21.75 0.54 2.89
N PRO A 68 22.31 1.57 2.24
CA PRO A 68 21.95 1.93 0.86
C PRO A 68 22.14 0.77 -0.10
N ILE A 69 21.20 0.58 -1.01
CA ILE A 69 21.24 -0.48 -2.04
C ILE A 69 22.00 0.06 -3.25
N THR A 70 23.32 0.09 -3.17
CA THR A 70 24.23 0.38 -4.27
C THR A 70 25.22 -0.76 -4.42
N TRP A 71 25.71 -0.98 -5.65
CA TRP A 71 26.63 -2.09 -5.89
C TRP A 71 27.92 -2.00 -5.04
N GLN A 72 28.39 -0.79 -4.74
CA GLN A 72 29.57 -0.57 -3.88
C GLN A 72 29.35 -1.00 -2.44
N VAL A 73 28.16 -0.69 -1.88
CA VAL A 73 27.80 -1.11 -0.52
C VAL A 73 27.58 -2.61 -0.48
N VAL A 74 26.84 -3.14 -1.48
CA VAL A 74 26.55 -4.59 -1.57
C VAL A 74 27.85 -5.37 -1.80
N GLU A 75 28.82 -4.87 -2.58
CA GLU A 75 30.14 -5.49 -2.69
C GLU A 75 30.84 -5.65 -1.33
N ARG A 76 30.81 -4.62 -0.48
CA ARG A 76 31.39 -4.70 0.89
C ARG A 76 30.70 -5.73 1.76
N ILE A 77 29.37 -5.86 1.62
CA ILE A 77 28.61 -6.92 2.31
C ILE A 77 29.03 -8.30 1.80
N ILE A 78 29.13 -8.48 0.47
CA ILE A 78 29.61 -9.72 -0.13
C ILE A 78 31.03 -10.06 0.33
N GLU A 79 31.91 -9.07 0.37
CA GLU A 79 33.29 -9.25 0.83
C GLU A 79 33.36 -9.75 2.27
N LYS A 80 32.51 -9.20 3.14
CA LYS A 80 32.44 -9.54 4.57
C LYS A 80 31.74 -10.88 4.83
N GLU A 81 30.59 -11.10 4.24
CA GLU A 81 29.70 -12.22 4.54
C GLU A 81 29.97 -13.46 3.70
N ARG A 82 30.58 -13.29 2.51
CA ARG A 82 30.93 -14.35 1.57
C ARG A 82 29.73 -15.28 1.24
N PRO A 83 28.59 -14.72 0.78
CA PRO A 83 27.47 -15.56 0.38
C PRO A 83 27.84 -16.42 -0.83
N ASP A 84 27.24 -17.59 -0.95
CA ASP A 84 27.39 -18.45 -2.13
C ASP A 84 26.54 -17.96 -3.29
N ALA A 85 25.39 -17.31 -2.97
CA ALA A 85 24.46 -16.83 -3.97
C ALA A 85 23.81 -15.48 -3.60
N VAL A 86 23.30 -14.78 -4.62
CA VAL A 86 22.47 -13.56 -4.50
C VAL A 86 21.11 -13.85 -5.13
N LEU A 87 20.04 -13.54 -4.39
CA LEU A 87 18.66 -13.61 -4.85
C LEU A 87 18.10 -12.19 -5.04
N PRO A 88 18.05 -11.64 -6.28
CA PRO A 88 17.62 -10.28 -6.54
C PRO A 88 16.13 -10.17 -6.89
N THR A 89 15.46 -11.30 -7.16
CA THR A 89 14.12 -11.31 -7.75
C THR A 89 12.99 -10.97 -6.79
N MET A 90 13.30 -10.69 -5.52
CA MET A 90 12.34 -10.38 -4.45
C MET A 90 12.28 -8.88 -4.10
N GLY A 91 13.20 -8.07 -4.60
CA GLY A 91 13.36 -6.66 -4.24
C GLY A 91 13.02 -5.67 -5.38
N GLY A 92 12.13 -6.06 -6.29
CA GLY A 92 11.68 -5.19 -7.37
C GLY A 92 12.80 -4.76 -8.33
N GLN A 93 12.59 -3.63 -8.98
CA GLN A 93 13.55 -3.10 -9.96
C GLN A 93 14.86 -2.67 -9.32
N THR A 94 14.81 -2.13 -8.10
CA THR A 94 16.03 -1.74 -7.35
C THR A 94 16.99 -2.90 -7.19
N ALA A 95 16.50 -4.06 -6.80
CA ALA A 95 17.33 -5.25 -6.61
C ALA A 95 17.86 -5.81 -7.94
N LEU A 96 17.07 -5.81 -9.00
CA LEU A 96 17.51 -6.26 -10.32
C LEU A 96 18.60 -5.34 -10.89
N ASN A 97 18.44 -4.03 -10.78
CA ASN A 97 19.44 -3.07 -11.23
C ASN A 97 20.76 -3.25 -10.46
N CYS A 98 20.69 -3.38 -9.14
CA CYS A 98 21.87 -3.63 -8.30
C CYS A 98 22.57 -4.95 -8.71
N ALA A 99 21.82 -6.01 -9.01
CA ALA A 99 22.38 -7.28 -9.45
C ALA A 99 23.11 -7.18 -10.81
N LEU A 100 22.54 -6.43 -11.77
CA LEU A 100 23.18 -6.15 -13.04
C LEU A 100 24.47 -5.33 -12.87
N ASP A 101 24.44 -4.32 -12.00
CA ASP A 101 25.63 -3.52 -11.68
C ASP A 101 26.73 -4.38 -11.03
N LEU A 102 26.39 -5.28 -10.11
CA LEU A 102 27.35 -6.24 -9.51
C LEU A 102 28.00 -7.13 -10.56
N GLU A 103 27.22 -7.60 -11.55
CA GLU A 103 27.73 -8.42 -12.64
C GLU A 103 28.65 -7.59 -13.55
N GLN A 104 28.23 -6.40 -13.99
CA GLN A 104 28.97 -5.51 -14.87
C GLN A 104 30.31 -5.08 -14.30
N HIS A 105 30.38 -4.84 -12.97
CA HIS A 105 31.62 -4.47 -12.27
C HIS A 105 32.45 -5.67 -11.85
N GLY A 106 32.03 -6.89 -12.25
CA GLY A 106 32.79 -8.12 -11.98
C GLY A 106 32.80 -8.56 -10.52
N VAL A 107 31.94 -8.01 -9.68
CA VAL A 107 31.87 -8.32 -8.25
C VAL A 107 31.50 -9.79 -8.02
N LEU A 108 30.47 -10.27 -8.75
CA LEU A 108 30.02 -11.65 -8.62
C LEU A 108 31.15 -12.65 -8.96
N ALA A 109 31.83 -12.44 -10.07
CA ALA A 109 32.97 -13.28 -10.47
C ALA A 109 34.16 -13.17 -9.48
N LYS A 110 34.44 -11.96 -8.95
CA LYS A 110 35.54 -11.71 -7.99
C LYS A 110 35.38 -12.53 -6.72
N TYR A 111 34.15 -12.69 -6.23
CA TYR A 111 33.86 -13.39 -4.98
C TYR A 111 33.26 -14.79 -5.17
N ASN A 112 33.13 -15.24 -6.42
CA ASN A 112 32.52 -16.52 -6.80
C ASN A 112 31.07 -16.67 -6.27
N VAL A 113 30.26 -15.65 -6.52
CA VAL A 113 28.85 -15.60 -6.09
C VAL A 113 27.94 -15.82 -7.29
N GLU A 114 26.94 -16.69 -7.15
CA GLU A 114 25.98 -17.01 -8.19
C GLU A 114 24.70 -16.13 -8.09
N LEU A 115 24.17 -15.65 -9.21
CA LEU A 115 22.81 -15.10 -9.27
C LEU A 115 21.80 -16.23 -9.39
N ILE A 116 20.90 -16.35 -8.42
CA ILE A 116 19.80 -17.34 -8.41
C ILE A 116 18.43 -16.65 -8.56
N GLY A 117 17.42 -17.41 -8.99
CA GLY A 117 16.08 -16.89 -9.30
C GLY A 117 15.97 -16.40 -10.74
N ALA A 118 16.85 -15.51 -11.17
CA ALA A 118 17.05 -15.11 -12.55
C ALA A 118 18.53 -14.76 -12.78
N ASN A 119 19.09 -15.18 -13.91
CA ASN A 119 20.45 -14.84 -14.25
C ASN A 119 20.51 -13.47 -14.98
N ALA A 120 21.69 -12.88 -15.06
CA ALA A 120 21.89 -11.56 -15.68
C ALA A 120 21.40 -11.48 -17.13
N LYS A 121 21.59 -12.56 -17.91
CA LYS A 121 21.13 -12.61 -19.31
C LYS A 121 19.62 -12.60 -19.45
N ALA A 122 18.93 -13.33 -18.58
CA ALA A 122 17.46 -13.37 -18.55
C ALA A 122 16.90 -11.99 -18.13
N ILE A 123 17.47 -11.38 -17.09
CA ILE A 123 17.10 -10.03 -16.65
C ILE A 123 17.30 -9.02 -17.79
N GLU A 124 18.48 -8.98 -18.40
CA GLU A 124 18.79 -8.06 -19.48
C GLU A 124 17.87 -8.26 -20.70
N LYS A 125 17.58 -9.52 -21.06
CA LYS A 125 16.71 -9.88 -22.18
C LYS A 125 15.26 -9.46 -21.95
N ALA A 126 14.79 -9.52 -20.70
CA ALA A 126 13.45 -9.09 -20.33
C ALA A 126 13.31 -7.55 -20.26
N GLU A 127 14.33 -6.87 -19.71
CA GLU A 127 14.29 -5.43 -19.45
C GLU A 127 14.66 -4.56 -20.65
N ASP A 128 15.56 -5.06 -21.53
CA ASP A 128 15.92 -4.36 -22.75
C ASP A 128 14.82 -4.53 -23.80
N ARG A 129 14.17 -3.45 -24.16
CA ARG A 129 13.01 -3.44 -25.08
C ARG A 129 13.31 -4.05 -26.45
N GLN A 130 14.49 -3.78 -27.02
CA GLN A 130 14.85 -4.31 -28.33
C GLN A 130 15.13 -5.80 -28.25
N LYS A 131 15.84 -6.25 -27.20
CA LYS A 131 16.10 -7.67 -26.95
C LYS A 131 14.79 -8.42 -26.70
N PHE A 132 13.91 -7.85 -25.90
CA PHE A 132 12.59 -8.39 -25.65
C PHE A 132 11.75 -8.54 -26.93
N LYS A 133 11.66 -7.47 -27.73
CA LYS A 133 10.96 -7.49 -29.02
C LYS A 133 11.51 -8.58 -29.96
N ASN A 134 12.84 -8.67 -30.08
CA ASN A 134 13.49 -9.69 -30.89
C ASN A 134 13.17 -11.10 -30.37
N ALA A 135 13.15 -11.28 -29.06
CA ALA A 135 12.78 -12.53 -28.42
C ALA A 135 11.33 -12.92 -28.72
N MET A 136 10.39 -11.98 -28.59
CA MET A 136 8.98 -12.23 -28.92
C MET A 136 8.81 -12.61 -30.40
N THR A 137 9.46 -11.88 -31.29
CA THR A 137 9.43 -12.17 -32.74
C THR A 137 9.98 -13.56 -33.04
N SER A 138 11.05 -14.01 -32.36
CA SER A 138 11.66 -15.33 -32.59
C SER A 138 10.76 -16.51 -32.26
N ILE A 139 9.81 -16.31 -31.35
CA ILE A 139 8.82 -17.34 -30.94
C ILE A 139 7.45 -17.14 -31.59
N GLY A 140 7.36 -16.23 -32.57
CA GLY A 140 6.13 -15.97 -33.32
C GLY A 140 5.07 -15.18 -32.57
N LEU A 141 5.42 -14.49 -31.48
CA LEU A 141 4.53 -13.58 -30.78
C LEU A 141 4.67 -12.15 -31.27
N GLU A 142 3.59 -11.39 -31.24
CA GLU A 142 3.60 -9.99 -31.61
C GLU A 142 3.88 -9.10 -30.40
N SER A 143 4.72 -8.08 -30.62
CA SER A 143 4.81 -6.88 -29.78
C SER A 143 4.31 -5.68 -30.55
N ALA A 144 4.12 -4.55 -29.88
CA ALA A 144 3.69 -3.30 -30.51
C ALA A 144 4.61 -2.95 -31.68
N LYS A 145 4.03 -2.53 -32.80
CA LYS A 145 4.80 -2.04 -33.96
C LYS A 145 5.59 -0.82 -33.53
N SER A 146 6.88 -0.85 -33.67
CA SER A 146 7.75 0.19 -33.12
C SER A 146 9.01 0.37 -33.92
N GLY A 147 9.72 1.47 -33.70
CA GLY A 147 11.02 1.74 -34.23
C GLY A 147 11.77 2.80 -33.46
N VAL A 148 13.09 2.71 -33.51
CA VAL A 148 14.00 3.66 -32.89
C VAL A 148 14.27 4.82 -33.85
N ALA A 149 14.38 6.03 -33.33
CA ALA A 149 14.71 7.25 -34.05
C ALA A 149 15.70 8.11 -33.24
N HIS A 150 16.68 8.66 -33.89
CA HIS A 150 17.69 9.58 -33.33
C HIS A 150 17.54 11.02 -33.83
N SER A 151 16.56 11.24 -34.69
CA SER A 151 16.22 12.55 -35.22
C SER A 151 14.70 12.65 -35.47
N LEU A 152 14.20 13.88 -35.66
CA LEU A 152 12.80 14.09 -36.00
C LEU A 152 12.46 13.49 -37.38
N ASP A 153 13.36 13.54 -38.37
CA ASP A 153 13.11 12.95 -39.67
C ASP A 153 12.98 11.42 -39.61
N GLU A 154 13.88 10.75 -38.86
CA GLU A 154 13.76 9.31 -38.56
C GLU A 154 12.50 8.98 -37.82
N ALA A 155 12.07 9.83 -36.84
CA ALA A 155 10.84 9.67 -36.13
C ALA A 155 9.61 9.65 -37.05
N TRP A 156 9.59 10.54 -38.03
CA TRP A 156 8.55 10.57 -39.07
C TRP A 156 8.61 9.36 -40.03
N GLU A 157 9.79 8.84 -40.31
CA GLU A 157 9.93 7.61 -41.10
C GLU A 157 9.35 6.40 -40.36
N VAL A 158 9.66 6.28 -39.07
CA VAL A 158 9.12 5.23 -38.21
C VAL A 158 7.58 5.35 -38.11
N GLN A 159 7.05 6.55 -37.88
CA GLN A 159 5.61 6.79 -37.78
C GLN A 159 4.86 6.40 -39.05
N ARG A 160 5.38 6.81 -40.23
CA ARG A 160 4.80 6.42 -41.53
C ARG A 160 4.85 4.91 -41.77
N ARG A 161 5.92 4.24 -41.38
CA ARG A 161 6.03 2.79 -41.44
C ARG A 161 4.96 2.11 -40.56
N ILE A 162 4.82 2.56 -39.31
CA ILE A 162 3.79 2.06 -38.40
C ILE A 162 2.41 2.26 -38.99
N ALA A 163 2.09 3.42 -39.55
CA ALA A 163 0.83 3.70 -40.21
C ALA A 163 0.53 2.70 -41.35
N ILE A 164 1.54 2.38 -42.16
CA ILE A 164 1.39 1.38 -43.25
C ILE A 164 1.16 -0.03 -42.67
N GLU A 165 1.96 -0.44 -41.68
CA GLU A 165 1.91 -1.78 -41.10
C GLU A 165 0.60 -2.03 -40.32
N THR A 166 0.04 -1.00 -39.68
CA THR A 166 -1.21 -1.09 -38.92
C THR A 166 -2.46 -0.81 -39.76
N GLY A 167 -2.28 -0.23 -40.94
CA GLY A 167 -3.38 0.11 -41.84
C GLY A 167 -4.24 1.30 -41.37
N ASN A 168 -3.71 2.17 -40.54
CA ASN A 168 -4.37 3.35 -39.98
C ASN A 168 -3.56 4.63 -40.21
N SER A 169 -3.94 5.75 -39.56
CA SER A 169 -3.21 7.03 -39.70
C SER A 169 -1.84 7.04 -39.02
N GLY A 170 -1.50 6.02 -38.24
CA GLY A 170 -0.34 6.00 -37.35
C GLY A 170 -0.52 6.87 -36.10
N PHE A 171 -1.68 7.46 -35.90
CA PHE A 171 -2.08 8.18 -34.69
C PHE A 171 -3.29 7.53 -34.01
N PRO A 172 -3.34 7.57 -32.65
CA PRO A 172 -2.30 8.07 -31.75
C PRO A 172 -0.98 7.31 -31.87
N ALA A 173 0.16 7.98 -31.58
CA ALA A 173 1.49 7.37 -31.53
C ALA A 173 2.09 7.54 -30.13
N VAL A 174 2.75 6.50 -29.61
CA VAL A 174 3.45 6.56 -28.33
C VAL A 174 4.92 6.89 -28.58
N ILE A 175 5.42 7.88 -27.87
CA ILE A 175 6.82 8.33 -27.98
C ILE A 175 7.46 8.14 -26.60
N ARG A 176 8.58 7.42 -26.56
CA ARG A 176 9.31 7.15 -25.32
C ARG A 176 10.79 7.44 -25.53
N PRO A 177 11.35 8.42 -24.83
CA PRO A 177 12.79 8.63 -24.82
C PRO A 177 13.50 7.43 -24.18
N SER A 178 14.60 7.00 -24.77
CA SER A 178 15.43 5.93 -24.21
C SER A 178 16.27 6.44 -23.05
N PHE A 179 16.49 5.58 -22.05
CA PHE A 179 17.32 5.82 -20.87
C PHE A 179 16.87 6.99 -19.98
N THR A 180 15.58 7.36 -20.01
CA THR A 180 15.02 8.36 -19.10
C THR A 180 14.36 7.71 -17.89
N LEU A 181 14.57 8.31 -16.71
CA LEU A 181 13.90 7.87 -15.48
C LEU A 181 12.40 8.23 -15.50
N GLY A 182 11.56 7.22 -15.28
CA GLY A 182 10.13 7.44 -15.10
C GLY A 182 9.35 7.91 -16.33
N GLY A 183 9.89 7.73 -17.56
CA GLY A 183 9.23 8.13 -18.81
C GLY A 183 9.26 9.63 -19.10
N SER A 184 10.18 10.37 -18.46
CA SER A 184 10.34 11.82 -18.67
C SER A 184 10.56 12.17 -20.13
N GLY A 185 9.87 13.19 -20.65
CA GLY A 185 9.96 13.65 -22.04
C GLY A 185 9.13 12.84 -23.03
N GLY A 186 8.56 11.71 -22.65
CA GLY A 186 7.66 10.90 -23.48
C GLY A 186 6.22 11.40 -23.46
N GLY A 187 5.37 10.77 -24.28
CA GLY A 187 3.94 11.06 -24.33
C GLY A 187 3.23 10.33 -25.45
N ILE A 188 1.93 10.61 -25.55
CA ILE A 188 1.08 10.12 -26.63
C ILE A 188 0.72 11.30 -27.50
N ALA A 189 1.01 11.19 -28.82
CA ALA A 189 0.66 12.19 -29.81
C ALA A 189 -0.59 11.76 -30.55
N TYR A 190 -1.59 12.60 -30.56
CA TYR A 190 -2.85 12.37 -31.25
C TYR A 190 -2.87 12.96 -32.68
N ASN A 191 -1.93 13.82 -32.97
CA ASN A 191 -1.79 14.51 -34.27
C ASN A 191 -0.32 14.85 -34.58
N ALA A 192 -0.08 15.38 -35.77
CA ALA A 192 1.25 15.71 -36.27
C ALA A 192 1.98 16.78 -35.44
N GLU A 193 1.26 17.81 -34.96
CA GLU A 193 1.83 18.91 -34.18
C GLU A 193 2.32 18.42 -32.82
N GLU A 194 1.48 17.62 -32.13
CA GLU A 194 1.85 17.00 -30.86
C GLU A 194 3.02 16.02 -31.04
N PHE A 195 3.03 15.26 -32.12
CA PHE A 195 4.10 14.32 -32.44
C PHE A 195 5.44 15.03 -32.53
N GLU A 196 5.53 16.11 -33.32
CA GLU A 196 6.77 16.88 -33.40
C GLU A 196 7.20 17.49 -32.06
N ALA A 197 6.26 18.06 -31.33
CA ALA A 197 6.55 18.69 -30.04
C ALA A 197 7.10 17.67 -29.02
N ILE A 198 6.47 16.48 -28.93
CA ILE A 198 6.90 15.42 -28.03
C ILE A 198 8.22 14.81 -28.48
N CYS A 199 8.40 14.55 -29.77
CA CYS A 199 9.68 14.04 -30.31
C CYS A 199 10.86 14.97 -30.02
N ARG A 200 10.71 16.28 -30.23
CA ARG A 200 11.77 17.26 -29.93
C ARG A 200 12.15 17.24 -28.47
N ARG A 201 11.15 17.36 -27.59
CA ARG A 201 11.37 17.30 -26.14
C ARG A 201 11.98 15.97 -25.70
N GLY A 202 11.54 14.86 -26.27
CA GLY A 202 12.05 13.54 -25.97
C GLY A 202 13.49 13.32 -26.40
N LEU A 203 13.88 13.80 -27.57
CA LEU A 203 15.28 13.77 -28.04
C LEU A 203 16.21 14.59 -27.13
N GLU A 204 15.76 15.76 -26.67
CA GLU A 204 16.49 16.58 -25.71
C GLU A 204 16.62 15.92 -24.35
N ALA A 205 15.58 15.19 -23.90
CA ALA A 205 15.56 14.52 -22.61
C ALA A 205 16.38 13.23 -22.59
N SER A 206 16.54 12.56 -23.73
CA SER A 206 17.31 11.31 -23.82
C SER A 206 18.81 11.57 -23.81
N PRO A 207 19.59 10.96 -22.90
CA PRO A 207 21.06 11.09 -22.89
C PRO A 207 21.73 10.61 -24.17
N THR A 208 21.08 9.74 -24.94
CA THR A 208 21.57 9.16 -26.19
C THR A 208 20.93 9.76 -27.45
N ASN A 209 20.07 10.81 -27.27
CA ASN A 209 19.23 11.35 -28.34
C ASN A 209 18.45 10.27 -29.09
N GLU A 210 17.84 9.36 -28.33
CA GLU A 210 17.11 8.21 -28.87
C GLU A 210 15.65 8.21 -28.42
N LEU A 211 14.74 7.98 -29.35
CA LEU A 211 13.32 7.78 -29.13
C LEU A 211 12.87 6.40 -29.60
N LEU A 212 12.05 5.75 -28.84
CA LEU A 212 11.23 4.65 -29.32
C LEU A 212 9.84 5.20 -29.69
N ILE A 213 9.40 4.93 -30.89
CA ILE A 213 8.06 5.29 -31.40
C ILE A 213 7.28 4.01 -31.59
N GLU A 214 6.09 3.94 -31.01
CA GLU A 214 5.26 2.73 -30.99
C GLU A 214 3.83 3.03 -31.46
N GLU A 215 3.18 2.02 -32.07
CA GLU A 215 1.73 2.06 -32.26
C GLU A 215 1.00 2.22 -30.93
N SER A 216 -0.09 2.97 -30.95
CA SER A 216 -0.91 3.14 -29.75
C SER A 216 -1.85 1.96 -29.61
N LEU A 217 -1.93 1.45 -28.40
CA LEU A 217 -2.86 0.41 -27.96
C LEU A 217 -4.02 0.99 -27.14
N LEU A 218 -4.22 2.31 -27.18
CA LEU A 218 -5.30 2.98 -26.46
C LEU A 218 -6.65 2.32 -26.75
N GLY A 219 -7.41 2.06 -25.66
CA GLY A 219 -8.72 1.43 -25.75
C GLY A 219 -8.70 -0.09 -25.95
N TRP A 220 -7.51 -0.74 -26.02
CA TRP A 220 -7.42 -2.19 -26.01
C TRP A 220 -7.64 -2.72 -24.61
N LYS A 221 -8.08 -3.96 -24.50
CA LYS A 221 -8.21 -4.67 -23.22
C LYS A 221 -6.81 -5.09 -22.73
N GLU A 222 -6.58 -5.00 -21.42
CA GLU A 222 -5.31 -5.36 -20.82
C GLU A 222 -5.47 -6.53 -19.84
N PHE A 223 -4.55 -7.49 -19.93
CA PHE A 223 -4.53 -8.69 -19.11
C PHE A 223 -3.12 -8.96 -18.61
N GLU A 224 -3.04 -9.60 -17.44
CA GLU A 224 -1.80 -10.07 -16.86
C GLU A 224 -1.90 -11.55 -16.51
N MET A 225 -0.80 -12.27 -16.72
CA MET A 225 -0.64 -13.65 -16.27
C MET A 225 0.50 -13.72 -15.26
N GLU A 226 0.17 -14.17 -14.05
CA GLU A 226 1.18 -14.52 -13.04
C GLU A 226 1.60 -15.96 -13.26
N VAL A 227 2.88 -16.16 -13.56
CA VAL A 227 3.41 -17.43 -14.05
C VAL A 227 4.56 -17.89 -13.17
N VAL A 228 4.61 -19.16 -12.84
CA VAL A 228 5.74 -19.76 -12.14
C VAL A 228 6.29 -20.90 -12.97
N ARG A 229 7.62 -20.92 -13.15
CA ARG A 229 8.33 -21.98 -13.89
C ARG A 229 9.53 -22.47 -13.10
N ASP A 230 9.75 -23.78 -13.15
CA ASP A 230 10.91 -24.44 -12.53
C ASP A 230 11.95 -24.96 -13.54
N SER A 231 13.07 -25.46 -13.01
CA SER A 231 14.18 -25.99 -13.82
C SER A 231 13.85 -27.29 -14.58
N ALA A 232 12.79 -28.00 -14.19
CA ALA A 232 12.29 -29.18 -14.89
C ALA A 232 11.26 -28.84 -15.98
N ASP A 233 11.06 -27.53 -16.25
CA ASP A 233 10.10 -26.99 -17.22
C ASP A 233 8.63 -27.19 -16.82
N ASN A 234 8.34 -27.49 -15.56
CA ASN A 234 6.98 -27.36 -15.05
C ASN A 234 6.62 -25.86 -15.04
N CYS A 235 5.52 -25.51 -15.64
CA CYS A 235 5.08 -24.12 -15.77
C CYS A 235 3.58 -24.01 -15.54
N ILE A 236 3.18 -23.15 -14.62
CA ILE A 236 1.78 -22.94 -14.25
C ILE A 236 1.40 -21.47 -14.31
N ILE A 237 0.15 -21.19 -14.66
CA ILE A 237 -0.48 -19.89 -14.46
C ILE A 237 -1.09 -19.88 -13.07
N VAL A 238 -0.53 -19.07 -12.16
CA VAL A 238 -1.07 -18.95 -10.81
C VAL A 238 -2.39 -18.19 -10.83
N CYS A 239 -2.46 -17.13 -11.62
CA CYS A 239 -3.64 -16.28 -11.71
C CYS A 239 -3.67 -15.53 -13.04
N SER A 240 -4.87 -15.42 -13.64
CA SER A 240 -5.15 -14.46 -14.69
C SER A 240 -5.79 -13.21 -14.08
N ILE A 241 -5.35 -12.04 -14.50
CA ILE A 241 -5.81 -10.74 -14.00
C ILE A 241 -6.27 -9.91 -15.20
N GLU A 242 -7.39 -9.23 -15.04
CA GLU A 242 -7.96 -8.34 -16.06
C GLU A 242 -8.08 -6.93 -15.52
N ASN A 243 -7.64 -5.95 -16.31
CA ASN A 243 -7.83 -4.54 -16.00
C ASN A 243 -9.21 -4.08 -16.46
N LEU A 244 -9.96 -3.42 -15.57
CA LEU A 244 -11.23 -2.79 -15.93
C LEU A 244 -11.00 -1.57 -16.84
N ASP A 245 -9.95 -0.79 -16.52
CA ASP A 245 -9.55 0.32 -17.36
C ASP A 245 -8.84 -0.20 -18.61
N PRO A 246 -9.15 0.34 -19.80
CA PRO A 246 -8.43 -0.04 -21.02
C PRO A 246 -6.99 0.45 -21.02
N MET A 247 -6.20 -0.06 -21.97
CA MET A 247 -4.85 0.42 -22.24
C MET A 247 -4.79 1.94 -22.35
N GLY A 248 -3.78 2.53 -21.73
CA GLY A 248 -3.56 3.97 -21.58
C GLY A 248 -3.51 4.39 -20.11
N VAL A 249 -4.08 3.60 -19.20
CA VAL A 249 -3.92 3.72 -17.76
C VAL A 249 -2.91 2.66 -17.30
N HIS A 250 -1.94 3.03 -16.45
CA HIS A 250 -1.00 2.07 -15.90
C HIS A 250 -1.73 0.98 -15.11
N THR A 251 -1.34 -0.28 -15.27
CA THR A 251 -2.01 -1.43 -14.61
C THR A 251 -2.11 -1.26 -13.09
N GLY A 252 -1.10 -0.66 -12.45
CA GLY A 252 -1.14 -0.34 -11.01
C GLY A 252 -2.22 0.68 -10.62
N ASP A 253 -2.62 1.54 -11.55
CA ASP A 253 -3.65 2.57 -11.36
C ASP A 253 -5.03 2.12 -11.83
N SER A 254 -5.15 0.94 -12.45
CA SER A 254 -6.40 0.35 -12.89
C SER A 254 -7.10 -0.41 -11.77
N ILE A 255 -8.44 -0.44 -11.83
CA ILE A 255 -9.22 -1.45 -11.11
C ILE A 255 -8.95 -2.79 -11.79
N THR A 256 -8.54 -3.80 -11.03
CA THR A 256 -8.21 -5.12 -11.58
C THR A 256 -9.07 -6.21 -10.97
N VAL A 257 -9.37 -7.24 -11.76
CA VAL A 257 -10.23 -8.35 -11.36
C VAL A 257 -9.53 -9.68 -11.63
N ALA A 258 -9.61 -10.59 -10.69
CA ALA A 258 -9.09 -11.94 -10.79
C ALA A 258 -10.17 -12.96 -10.38
N PRO A 259 -10.33 -14.07 -11.12
CA PRO A 259 -9.72 -14.34 -12.43
C PRO A 259 -10.27 -13.41 -13.51
N ALA A 260 -9.64 -13.35 -14.67
CA ALA A 260 -10.15 -12.59 -15.82
C ALA A 260 -11.58 -13.01 -16.15
N GLN A 261 -12.49 -12.03 -16.31
CA GLN A 261 -13.94 -12.29 -16.44
C GLN A 261 -14.42 -12.32 -17.88
N THR A 262 -13.72 -11.63 -18.80
CA THR A 262 -14.20 -11.41 -20.17
C THR A 262 -13.43 -12.19 -21.22
N LEU A 263 -12.50 -13.08 -20.82
CA LEU A 263 -11.81 -13.99 -21.71
C LEU A 263 -12.68 -15.22 -22.02
N THR A 264 -12.73 -15.59 -23.28
CA THR A 264 -13.19 -16.93 -23.66
C THR A 264 -12.11 -17.96 -23.31
N ASP A 265 -12.48 -19.23 -23.15
CA ASP A 265 -11.51 -20.29 -22.90
C ASP A 265 -10.41 -20.35 -23.99
N LYS A 266 -10.79 -20.16 -25.24
CA LYS A 266 -9.83 -20.12 -26.36
C LYS A 266 -8.81 -18.99 -26.22
N GLU A 267 -9.24 -17.79 -25.87
CA GLU A 267 -8.35 -16.63 -25.63
C GLU A 267 -7.45 -16.88 -24.42
N TYR A 268 -8.02 -17.42 -23.34
CA TYR A 268 -7.24 -17.81 -22.15
C TYR A 268 -6.14 -18.82 -22.49
N GLN A 269 -6.46 -19.88 -23.25
CA GLN A 269 -5.47 -20.91 -23.64
C GLN A 269 -4.37 -20.34 -24.56
N LEU A 270 -4.71 -19.42 -25.47
CA LEU A 270 -3.74 -18.73 -26.31
C LEU A 270 -2.78 -17.89 -25.43
N MET A 271 -3.31 -17.15 -24.48
CA MET A 271 -2.55 -16.30 -23.59
C MET A 271 -1.67 -17.13 -22.64
N ARG A 272 -2.22 -18.22 -22.11
CA ARG A 272 -1.49 -19.20 -21.30
C ARG A 272 -0.29 -19.79 -22.07
N ASN A 273 -0.51 -20.26 -23.28
CA ASN A 273 0.54 -20.82 -24.13
C ASN A 273 1.61 -19.77 -24.48
N ALA A 274 1.18 -18.54 -24.77
CA ALA A 274 2.09 -17.42 -25.00
C ALA A 274 2.96 -17.13 -23.78
N SER A 275 2.37 -17.09 -22.59
CA SER A 275 3.10 -16.88 -21.33
C SER A 275 4.19 -17.93 -21.10
N ILE A 276 3.86 -19.19 -21.30
CA ILE A 276 4.83 -20.30 -21.18
C ILE A 276 5.97 -20.13 -22.19
N ALA A 277 5.64 -19.79 -23.45
CA ALA A 277 6.64 -19.57 -24.49
C ALA A 277 7.55 -18.37 -24.16
N VAL A 278 7.00 -17.28 -23.61
CA VAL A 278 7.75 -16.10 -23.15
C VAL A 278 8.77 -16.48 -22.08
N LEU A 279 8.35 -17.18 -21.02
CA LEU A 279 9.27 -17.55 -19.93
C LEU A 279 10.39 -18.48 -20.43
N ARG A 280 10.07 -19.42 -21.32
CA ARG A 280 11.08 -20.28 -21.95
C ARG A 280 12.09 -19.49 -22.77
N GLU A 281 11.63 -18.56 -23.60
CA GLU A 281 12.50 -17.77 -24.48
C GLU A 281 13.37 -16.77 -23.69
N ILE A 282 12.80 -16.13 -22.68
CA ILE A 282 13.56 -15.22 -21.81
C ILE A 282 14.58 -15.99 -20.97
N GLY A 283 14.24 -17.21 -20.55
CA GLY A 283 15.12 -18.08 -19.78
C GLY A 283 14.95 -17.97 -18.27
N VAL A 284 13.76 -17.56 -17.80
CA VAL A 284 13.41 -17.68 -16.38
C VAL A 284 12.95 -19.13 -16.12
N ASP A 285 13.69 -19.84 -15.29
CA ASP A 285 13.49 -21.27 -15.02
C ASP A 285 13.49 -21.62 -13.51
N THR A 286 13.52 -20.62 -12.64
CA THR A 286 13.56 -20.82 -11.19
C THR A 286 12.81 -19.71 -10.46
N GLY A 287 11.60 -19.35 -10.91
CA GLY A 287 10.87 -18.33 -10.20
C GLY A 287 9.54 -17.94 -10.79
N GLY A 288 8.97 -16.89 -10.19
CA GLY A 288 7.75 -16.23 -10.60
C GLY A 288 8.03 -15.10 -11.57
N SER A 289 7.10 -14.87 -12.48
CA SER A 289 7.15 -13.81 -13.47
C SER A 289 5.74 -13.30 -13.77
N ASN A 290 5.67 -12.03 -14.18
CA ASN A 290 4.45 -11.41 -14.69
C ASN A 290 4.57 -11.19 -16.19
N VAL A 291 3.57 -11.60 -16.97
CA VAL A 291 3.48 -11.36 -18.42
C VAL A 291 2.24 -10.54 -18.71
N GLN A 292 2.39 -9.41 -19.39
CA GLN A 292 1.32 -8.48 -19.71
C GLN A 292 0.95 -8.56 -21.20
N PHE A 293 -0.36 -8.54 -21.45
CA PHE A 293 -0.95 -8.67 -22.77
C PHE A 293 -1.96 -7.56 -23.05
N ALA A 294 -2.01 -7.11 -24.30
CA ALA A 294 -3.11 -6.29 -24.83
C ALA A 294 -3.88 -7.07 -25.88
N ILE A 295 -5.21 -7.00 -25.83
CA ILE A 295 -6.11 -7.61 -26.83
C ILE A 295 -6.96 -6.52 -27.47
N ASN A 296 -6.92 -6.46 -28.80
CA ASN A 296 -7.78 -5.57 -29.57
C ASN A 296 -9.23 -6.08 -29.50
N PRO A 297 -10.16 -5.34 -28.89
CA PRO A 297 -11.54 -5.79 -28.76
C PRO A 297 -12.28 -5.94 -30.09
N ALA A 298 -11.82 -5.28 -31.19
CA ALA A 298 -12.49 -5.32 -32.48
C ALA A 298 -12.16 -6.57 -33.31
N ASN A 299 -10.96 -7.14 -33.14
CA ASN A 299 -10.51 -8.24 -34.02
C ASN A 299 -9.75 -9.37 -33.28
N GLY A 300 -9.57 -9.26 -31.96
CA GLY A 300 -8.89 -10.26 -31.15
C GLY A 300 -7.37 -10.35 -31.33
N ARG A 301 -6.73 -9.35 -31.99
CA ARG A 301 -5.26 -9.31 -32.10
C ARG A 301 -4.67 -9.19 -30.70
N MET A 302 -3.74 -10.10 -30.36
CA MET A 302 -3.07 -10.17 -29.06
C MET A 302 -1.63 -9.70 -29.21
N ILE A 303 -1.19 -8.84 -28.31
CA ILE A 303 0.18 -8.31 -28.24
C ILE A 303 0.74 -8.59 -26.87
N VAL A 304 2.01 -9.03 -26.81
CA VAL A 304 2.79 -9.08 -25.57
C VAL A 304 3.38 -7.69 -25.31
N ILE A 305 3.04 -7.11 -24.16
CA ILE A 305 3.50 -5.77 -23.77
C ILE A 305 4.90 -5.85 -23.14
N GLU A 306 4.99 -6.60 -22.06
CA GLU A 306 6.24 -6.78 -21.29
C GLU A 306 6.20 -8.06 -20.45
N MET A 307 7.36 -8.43 -19.93
CA MET A 307 7.50 -9.50 -18.95
C MET A 307 8.46 -9.04 -17.85
N ASN A 308 8.04 -9.22 -16.61
CA ASN A 308 8.86 -8.93 -15.45
C ASN A 308 9.50 -10.24 -14.92
N PRO A 309 10.85 -10.40 -15.00
CA PRO A 309 11.53 -11.65 -14.59
C PRO A 309 11.76 -11.71 -13.08
N ARG A 310 10.77 -11.37 -12.30
CA ARG A 310 10.79 -11.23 -10.85
C ARG A 310 9.38 -11.28 -10.27
N VAL A 311 9.29 -11.44 -8.96
CA VAL A 311 8.06 -11.15 -8.23
C VAL A 311 7.67 -9.69 -8.46
N SER A 312 6.40 -9.45 -8.74
CA SER A 312 5.83 -8.13 -9.07
C SER A 312 4.74 -7.72 -8.08
N ARG A 313 4.16 -6.55 -8.26
CA ARG A 313 2.98 -6.13 -7.48
C ARG A 313 1.81 -7.09 -7.68
N SER A 314 1.52 -7.42 -8.92
CA SER A 314 0.48 -8.39 -9.25
C SER A 314 0.76 -9.79 -8.71
N SER A 315 2.03 -10.16 -8.47
CA SER A 315 2.36 -11.41 -7.77
C SER A 315 1.87 -11.41 -6.32
N ALA A 316 1.98 -10.29 -5.61
CA ALA A 316 1.41 -10.15 -4.26
C ALA A 316 -0.11 -10.27 -4.30
N LEU A 317 -0.77 -9.54 -5.22
CA LEU A 317 -2.21 -9.64 -5.45
C LEU A 317 -2.63 -11.07 -5.77
N ALA A 318 -1.97 -11.73 -6.72
CA ALA A 318 -2.26 -13.10 -7.13
C ALA A 318 -2.07 -14.10 -5.98
N SER A 319 -1.03 -13.92 -5.16
CA SER A 319 -0.80 -14.76 -3.98
C SER A 319 -1.94 -14.63 -2.97
N LYS A 320 -2.41 -13.40 -2.72
CA LYS A 320 -3.55 -13.15 -1.81
C LYS A 320 -4.88 -13.63 -2.43
N ALA A 321 -5.06 -13.41 -3.73
CA ALA A 321 -6.27 -13.83 -4.44
C ALA A 321 -6.44 -15.33 -4.48
N THR A 322 -5.36 -16.10 -4.68
CA THR A 322 -5.42 -17.56 -4.83
C THR A 322 -5.04 -18.33 -3.57
N GLY A 323 -4.33 -17.66 -2.65
CA GLY A 323 -3.66 -18.35 -1.54
C GLY A 323 -2.34 -19.05 -1.93
N PHE A 324 -1.99 -19.10 -3.22
CA PHE A 324 -0.73 -19.71 -3.69
C PHE A 324 0.46 -18.79 -3.35
N PRO A 325 1.43 -19.22 -2.52
CA PRO A 325 2.48 -18.35 -2.02
C PRO A 325 3.63 -18.19 -3.01
N ILE A 326 3.44 -17.37 -4.05
CA ILE A 326 4.38 -17.21 -5.17
C ILE A 326 5.80 -16.91 -4.68
N ALA A 327 6.00 -15.98 -3.73
CA ALA A 327 7.33 -15.61 -3.25
C ALA A 327 8.05 -16.77 -2.54
N LYS A 328 7.35 -17.54 -1.68
CA LYS A 328 7.91 -18.73 -1.02
C LYS A 328 8.30 -19.80 -2.03
N VAL A 329 7.40 -20.06 -2.97
CA VAL A 329 7.63 -21.06 -4.02
C VAL A 329 8.81 -20.64 -4.87
N ALA A 330 8.85 -19.40 -5.37
CA ALA A 330 9.96 -18.88 -6.16
C ALA A 330 11.32 -18.96 -5.43
N ALA A 331 11.36 -18.66 -4.14
CA ALA A 331 12.58 -18.78 -3.32
C ALA A 331 13.06 -20.24 -3.25
N ARG A 332 12.16 -21.21 -3.08
CA ARG A 332 12.50 -22.66 -3.07
C ARG A 332 12.92 -23.17 -4.45
N LEU A 333 12.28 -22.71 -5.53
CA LEU A 333 12.71 -23.05 -6.89
C LEU A 333 14.14 -22.55 -7.16
N ALA A 334 14.48 -21.35 -6.67
CA ALA A 334 15.81 -20.77 -6.82
C ALA A 334 16.93 -21.62 -6.16
N VAL A 335 16.60 -22.48 -5.20
CA VAL A 335 17.54 -23.37 -4.53
C VAL A 335 17.38 -24.84 -4.94
N GLY A 336 16.75 -25.09 -6.09
CA GLY A 336 16.78 -26.38 -6.78
C GLY A 336 15.54 -27.27 -6.64
N TYR A 337 14.51 -26.84 -5.91
CA TYR A 337 13.24 -27.55 -5.90
C TYR A 337 12.50 -27.41 -7.23
N THR A 338 11.62 -28.38 -7.51
CA THR A 338 10.68 -28.33 -8.63
C THR A 338 9.24 -28.23 -8.12
N LEU A 339 8.33 -27.75 -8.97
CA LEU A 339 6.92 -27.54 -8.58
C LEU A 339 6.20 -28.81 -8.15
N ASP A 340 6.53 -29.95 -8.76
CA ASP A 340 5.96 -31.24 -8.42
C ASP A 340 6.49 -31.82 -7.11
N GLU A 341 7.67 -31.37 -6.65
CA GLU A 341 8.25 -31.75 -5.36
C GLU A 341 7.73 -30.90 -4.20
N LEU A 342 7.33 -29.66 -4.48
CA LEU A 342 6.77 -28.76 -3.49
C LEU A 342 5.29 -29.08 -3.23
N LYS A 343 4.92 -29.07 -1.95
CA LYS A 343 3.53 -29.24 -1.54
C LYS A 343 2.79 -27.91 -1.55
N ASN A 344 1.54 -27.92 -1.97
CA ASN A 344 0.67 -26.76 -1.84
C ASN A 344 0.23 -26.61 -0.37
N GLU A 345 0.65 -25.53 0.29
CA GLU A 345 0.36 -25.30 1.70
C GLU A 345 -1.13 -25.06 1.96
N ILE A 346 -1.86 -24.47 1.01
CA ILE A 346 -3.31 -24.21 1.13
C ILE A 346 -4.12 -25.50 1.23
N THR A 347 -3.76 -26.51 0.46
CA THR A 347 -4.42 -27.83 0.51
C THR A 347 -3.87 -28.74 1.62
N GLY A 348 -3.05 -28.20 2.53
CA GLY A 348 -2.38 -29.00 3.55
C GLY A 348 -1.43 -30.06 2.98
N GLY A 349 -0.96 -29.85 1.74
CA GLY A 349 -0.08 -30.77 1.02
C GLY A 349 -0.79 -31.91 0.30
N ALA A 350 -2.11 -31.86 0.15
CA ALA A 350 -2.88 -32.83 -0.61
C ALA A 350 -2.56 -32.76 -2.12
N THR A 351 -2.19 -31.58 -2.62
CA THR A 351 -1.76 -31.38 -4.00
C THR A 351 -0.33 -30.86 -4.06
N PRO A 352 0.43 -31.12 -5.14
CA PRO A 352 1.72 -30.47 -5.38
C PRO A 352 1.50 -29.02 -5.86
N ALA A 353 2.55 -28.20 -5.76
CA ALA A 353 2.54 -26.83 -6.26
C ALA A 353 2.49 -26.74 -7.79
N SER A 354 2.66 -27.85 -8.51
CA SER A 354 2.52 -27.94 -9.96
C SER A 354 1.06 -27.95 -10.44
N PHE A 355 0.07 -28.06 -9.55
CA PHE A 355 -1.33 -27.93 -9.91
C PHE A 355 -1.66 -26.45 -10.11
N GLU A 356 -2.13 -26.13 -11.30
CA GLU A 356 -2.51 -24.74 -11.66
C GLU A 356 -3.73 -24.32 -10.82
N PRO A 357 -3.66 -23.18 -10.09
CA PRO A 357 -4.76 -22.78 -9.25
C PRO A 357 -6.05 -22.51 -10.03
N THR A 358 -7.16 -22.90 -9.43
CA THR A 358 -8.52 -22.63 -9.91
C THR A 358 -9.34 -22.07 -8.76
N ILE A 359 -9.95 -20.90 -8.93
CA ILE A 359 -10.76 -20.25 -7.91
C ILE A 359 -12.20 -20.13 -8.36
N ASP A 360 -13.14 -20.25 -7.42
CA ASP A 360 -14.59 -20.19 -7.64
C ASP A 360 -15.24 -18.91 -7.04
N TYR A 361 -14.43 -17.90 -6.79
CA TYR A 361 -14.83 -16.58 -6.29
C TYR A 361 -14.18 -15.50 -7.16
N VAL A 362 -14.58 -14.25 -6.96
CA VAL A 362 -14.06 -13.09 -7.69
C VAL A 362 -13.33 -12.17 -6.73
N VAL A 363 -12.17 -11.73 -7.16
CA VAL A 363 -11.31 -10.78 -6.42
C VAL A 363 -11.28 -9.48 -7.19
N THR A 364 -11.54 -8.37 -6.51
CA THR A 364 -11.45 -7.02 -7.10
C THR A 364 -10.44 -6.20 -6.31
N LYS A 365 -9.47 -5.61 -7.02
CA LYS A 365 -8.51 -4.65 -6.49
C LYS A 365 -8.88 -3.25 -6.97
N VAL A 366 -8.87 -2.27 -6.07
CA VAL A 366 -9.09 -0.85 -6.38
C VAL A 366 -7.89 -0.04 -5.89
N PRO A 367 -7.24 0.78 -6.76
CA PRO A 367 -6.11 1.59 -6.37
C PRO A 367 -6.51 2.75 -5.45
N ARG A 368 -5.62 3.14 -4.55
CA ARG A 368 -5.75 4.31 -3.68
C ARG A 368 -4.80 5.41 -4.15
N PHE A 369 -5.38 6.56 -4.45
CA PHE A 369 -4.63 7.76 -4.85
C PHE A 369 -4.50 8.74 -3.68
N ALA A 370 -3.55 9.67 -3.78
CA ALA A 370 -3.30 10.71 -2.78
C ALA A 370 -3.27 12.11 -3.42
N PHE A 371 -4.10 12.34 -4.46
CA PHE A 371 -4.18 13.66 -5.13
C PHE A 371 -4.66 14.77 -4.19
N GLU A 372 -5.35 14.41 -3.11
CA GLU A 372 -5.70 15.35 -2.04
C GLU A 372 -4.48 16.00 -1.37
N LYS A 373 -3.29 15.38 -1.50
CA LYS A 373 -2.01 15.92 -1.03
C LYS A 373 -1.29 16.80 -2.06
N PHE A 374 -1.72 16.73 -3.30
CA PHE A 374 -1.13 17.41 -4.44
C PHE A 374 -2.22 18.08 -5.28
N PRO A 375 -2.92 19.11 -4.76
CA PRO A 375 -4.12 19.66 -5.40
C PRO A 375 -3.84 20.34 -6.75
N THR A 376 -2.60 20.72 -7.03
CA THR A 376 -2.17 21.30 -8.32
C THR A 376 -1.69 20.24 -9.33
N ALA A 377 -1.62 18.98 -8.93
CA ALA A 377 -1.20 17.91 -9.83
C ALA A 377 -2.27 17.61 -10.88
N ASP A 378 -1.84 17.25 -12.08
CA ASP A 378 -2.73 16.67 -13.08
C ASP A 378 -3.20 15.29 -12.60
N ALA A 379 -4.49 15.18 -12.27
CA ALA A 379 -5.10 13.95 -11.78
C ALA A 379 -5.42 12.93 -12.88
N ARG A 380 -5.22 13.26 -14.15
CA ARG A 380 -5.44 12.30 -15.26
C ARG A 380 -4.47 11.13 -15.13
N LEU A 381 -5.01 9.93 -15.26
CA LEU A 381 -4.24 8.70 -15.25
C LEU A 381 -3.62 8.46 -16.62
N THR A 382 -2.39 8.00 -16.61
CA THR A 382 -1.61 7.75 -17.81
C THR A 382 -0.88 6.41 -17.70
N THR A 383 0.05 6.14 -18.58
CA THR A 383 0.94 4.98 -18.48
C THR A 383 1.97 5.10 -17.36
N GLN A 384 2.04 6.24 -16.69
CA GLN A 384 2.86 6.43 -15.49
C GLN A 384 2.01 6.22 -14.25
N MET A 385 2.43 5.32 -13.36
CA MET A 385 1.73 5.03 -12.12
C MET A 385 1.73 6.21 -11.16
N LYS A 386 0.56 6.48 -10.55
CA LYS A 386 0.32 7.57 -9.58
C LYS A 386 -0.32 7.12 -8.27
N SER A 387 -0.85 5.90 -8.19
CA SER A 387 -1.43 5.35 -6.96
C SER A 387 -0.37 5.07 -5.90
N VAL A 388 -0.75 5.24 -4.64
CA VAL A 388 0.15 5.08 -3.47
C VAL A 388 -0.15 3.82 -2.66
N GLY A 389 -1.24 3.15 -2.94
CA GLY A 389 -1.68 1.93 -2.29
C GLY A 389 -2.89 1.34 -2.99
N GLU A 390 -3.41 0.27 -2.42
CA GLU A 390 -4.56 -0.44 -3.00
C GLU A 390 -5.35 -1.19 -1.93
N VAL A 391 -6.59 -1.52 -2.25
CA VAL A 391 -7.42 -2.47 -1.52
C VAL A 391 -7.77 -3.65 -2.41
N MET A 392 -7.99 -4.79 -1.79
CA MET A 392 -8.52 -5.97 -2.43
C MET A 392 -9.73 -6.47 -1.65
N ALA A 393 -10.72 -6.98 -2.34
CA ALA A 393 -11.86 -7.64 -1.73
C ALA A 393 -12.22 -8.90 -2.50
N ILE A 394 -12.75 -9.88 -1.76
CA ILE A 394 -13.14 -11.19 -2.27
C ILE A 394 -14.65 -11.35 -2.10
N GLY A 395 -15.32 -11.83 -3.13
CA GLY A 395 -16.75 -12.12 -3.12
C GLY A 395 -17.08 -13.26 -4.09
N ARG A 396 -18.32 -13.77 -4.03
CA ARG A 396 -18.77 -14.82 -4.97
C ARG A 396 -19.11 -14.28 -6.37
N THR A 397 -19.27 -12.96 -6.46
CA THR A 397 -19.55 -12.26 -7.72
C THR A 397 -18.70 -11.00 -7.82
N PHE A 398 -18.54 -10.48 -9.03
CA PHE A 398 -17.89 -9.19 -9.26
C PHE A 398 -18.57 -8.06 -8.48
N GLN A 399 -19.90 -7.98 -8.48
CA GLN A 399 -20.63 -6.93 -7.77
C GLN A 399 -20.34 -6.94 -6.27
N GLU A 400 -20.30 -8.12 -5.66
CA GLU A 400 -19.98 -8.27 -4.23
C GLU A 400 -18.55 -7.82 -3.93
N SER A 401 -17.56 -8.35 -4.66
CA SER A 401 -16.14 -7.98 -4.44
C SER A 401 -15.87 -6.51 -4.75
N PHE A 402 -16.48 -5.97 -5.80
CA PHE A 402 -16.33 -4.58 -6.20
C PHE A 402 -16.88 -3.61 -5.14
N GLN A 403 -18.09 -3.81 -4.65
CA GLN A 403 -18.68 -2.95 -3.62
C GLN A 403 -17.93 -3.08 -2.28
N LYS A 404 -17.44 -4.27 -1.93
CA LYS A 404 -16.56 -4.46 -0.77
C LYS A 404 -15.25 -3.68 -0.92
N ALA A 405 -14.62 -3.71 -2.09
CA ALA A 405 -13.40 -2.96 -2.36
C ALA A 405 -13.62 -1.44 -2.24
N LEU A 406 -14.72 -0.92 -2.79
CA LEU A 406 -15.04 0.50 -2.70
C LEU A 406 -15.18 0.96 -1.24
N ARG A 407 -15.90 0.22 -0.39
CA ARG A 407 -16.05 0.62 1.02
C ARG A 407 -14.78 0.45 1.85
N GLY A 408 -13.85 -0.40 1.41
CA GLY A 408 -12.52 -0.58 2.04
C GLY A 408 -11.50 0.49 1.68
N LEU A 409 -11.80 1.38 0.71
CA LEU A 409 -10.82 2.30 0.11
C LEU A 409 -10.43 3.48 1.01
N GLU A 410 -11.16 3.74 2.08
CA GLU A 410 -10.88 4.84 3.04
C GLU A 410 -10.89 6.24 2.42
N VAL A 411 -11.81 6.48 1.49
CA VAL A 411 -12.04 7.79 0.84
C VAL A 411 -13.42 8.39 1.17
N GLY A 412 -14.08 7.88 2.21
CA GLY A 412 -15.37 8.40 2.67
C GLY A 412 -16.57 7.91 1.86
N VAL A 413 -16.40 6.90 1.01
CA VAL A 413 -17.47 6.28 0.23
C VAL A 413 -17.90 4.95 0.84
N ASP A 414 -19.12 4.54 0.54
CA ASP A 414 -19.70 3.26 0.95
C ASP A 414 -20.24 2.43 -0.24
N GLY A 415 -19.99 2.90 -1.44
CA GLY A 415 -20.37 2.29 -2.70
C GLY A 415 -20.19 3.27 -3.87
N LEU A 416 -21.11 3.26 -4.80
CA LEU A 416 -21.15 4.19 -5.94
C LEU A 416 -21.78 5.54 -5.54
N ASN A 417 -21.10 6.26 -4.63
CA ASN A 417 -21.58 7.55 -4.14
C ASN A 417 -21.63 8.58 -5.27
N GLN A 418 -22.73 9.28 -5.38
CA GLN A 418 -22.94 10.30 -6.41
C GLN A 418 -21.92 11.43 -6.33
N LYS A 419 -21.31 11.77 -7.47
CA LYS A 419 -20.37 12.93 -7.63
C LYS A 419 -21.08 14.15 -8.20
N THR A 420 -21.94 13.95 -9.19
CA THR A 420 -22.64 15.04 -9.88
C THR A 420 -23.88 14.54 -10.63
N THR A 421 -24.80 15.46 -10.92
CA THR A 421 -25.93 15.24 -11.84
C THR A 421 -25.74 15.97 -13.18
N ASP A 422 -24.63 16.71 -13.32
CA ASP A 422 -24.32 17.48 -14.52
C ASP A 422 -23.82 16.54 -15.64
N ARG A 423 -24.65 16.37 -16.67
CA ARG A 423 -24.38 15.48 -17.79
C ARG A 423 -23.15 15.88 -18.62
N GLU A 424 -22.85 17.18 -18.76
CA GLU A 424 -21.67 17.64 -19.50
C GLU A 424 -20.40 17.28 -18.73
N LYS A 425 -20.40 17.52 -17.42
CA LYS A 425 -19.31 17.12 -16.55
C LYS A 425 -19.09 15.61 -16.57
N ILE A 426 -20.19 14.82 -16.50
CA ILE A 426 -20.11 13.36 -16.58
C ILE A 426 -19.42 12.92 -17.88
N GLN A 427 -19.81 13.50 -19.04
CA GLN A 427 -19.20 13.16 -20.31
C GLN A 427 -17.69 13.42 -20.35
N VAL A 428 -17.25 14.55 -19.82
CA VAL A 428 -15.81 14.87 -19.74
C VAL A 428 -15.08 13.86 -18.89
N GLU A 429 -15.56 13.61 -17.67
CA GLU A 429 -14.92 12.69 -16.71
C GLU A 429 -14.94 11.21 -17.16
N LEU A 430 -15.89 10.80 -17.99
CA LEU A 430 -15.90 9.49 -18.63
C LEU A 430 -14.85 9.37 -19.72
N GLY A 431 -14.67 10.43 -20.51
CA GLY A 431 -13.72 10.46 -21.62
C GLY A 431 -12.25 10.58 -21.21
N GLU A 432 -12.01 11.17 -20.04
CA GLU A 432 -10.66 11.36 -19.50
C GLU A 432 -10.45 10.42 -18.30
N PRO A 433 -9.48 9.47 -18.35
CA PRO A 433 -9.26 8.57 -17.23
C PRO A 433 -8.74 9.32 -16.00
N GLY A 434 -9.54 9.29 -14.94
CA GLY A 434 -9.23 9.91 -13.67
C GLY A 434 -9.42 8.94 -12.50
N PRO A 435 -8.90 9.27 -11.30
CA PRO A 435 -8.98 8.43 -10.11
C PRO A 435 -10.42 8.19 -9.64
N GLU A 436 -11.34 9.04 -10.03
CA GLU A 436 -12.75 9.00 -9.65
C GLU A 436 -13.69 8.53 -10.78
N ARG A 437 -13.15 8.17 -11.95
CA ARG A 437 -13.96 7.82 -13.14
C ARG A 437 -15.03 6.77 -12.85
N ILE A 438 -14.75 5.81 -11.96
CA ILE A 438 -15.70 4.73 -11.63
C ILE A 438 -17.01 5.26 -11.01
N TRP A 439 -16.95 6.31 -10.21
CA TRP A 439 -18.13 6.97 -9.64
C TRP A 439 -18.91 7.76 -10.69
N TYR A 440 -18.22 8.38 -11.65
CA TYR A 440 -18.87 9.04 -12.80
C TYR A 440 -19.52 8.04 -13.74
N VAL A 441 -19.03 6.80 -13.83
CA VAL A 441 -19.75 5.70 -14.52
C VAL A 441 -21.08 5.40 -13.80
N GLY A 442 -21.09 5.38 -12.48
CA GLY A 442 -22.30 5.27 -11.68
C GLY A 442 -23.27 6.43 -11.93
N ASP A 443 -22.78 7.67 -11.88
CA ASP A 443 -23.56 8.87 -12.16
C ASP A 443 -24.16 8.86 -13.58
N ALA A 444 -23.41 8.41 -14.58
CA ALA A 444 -23.88 8.29 -15.95
C ALA A 444 -25.11 7.40 -16.05
N PHE A 445 -25.08 6.22 -15.46
CA PHE A 445 -26.22 5.31 -15.46
C PHE A 445 -27.40 5.90 -14.67
N ALA A 446 -27.14 6.54 -13.53
CA ALA A 446 -28.16 7.23 -12.75
C ALA A 446 -28.82 8.38 -13.52
N GLN A 447 -28.09 9.05 -14.41
CA GLN A 447 -28.59 10.12 -15.30
C GLN A 447 -29.12 9.61 -16.65
N GLY A 448 -29.29 8.28 -16.80
CA GLY A 448 -29.94 7.66 -17.95
C GLY A 448 -29.05 7.54 -19.19
N PHE A 449 -27.74 7.58 -19.07
CA PHE A 449 -26.84 7.19 -20.16
C PHE A 449 -27.03 5.70 -20.48
N THR A 450 -27.00 5.35 -21.75
CA THR A 450 -27.04 3.97 -22.20
C THR A 450 -25.69 3.30 -22.01
N LEU A 451 -25.66 1.97 -21.95
CA LEU A 451 -24.42 1.19 -21.88
C LEU A 451 -23.48 1.51 -23.05
N ASP A 452 -24.04 1.64 -24.28
CA ASP A 452 -23.28 1.97 -25.48
C ASP A 452 -22.64 3.37 -25.42
N GLU A 453 -23.36 4.36 -24.87
CA GLU A 453 -22.80 5.72 -24.66
C GLU A 453 -21.63 5.71 -23.71
N VAL A 454 -21.78 5.03 -22.55
CA VAL A 454 -20.71 4.92 -21.56
C VAL A 454 -19.51 4.13 -22.13
N HIS A 455 -19.76 3.02 -22.81
CA HIS A 455 -18.71 2.24 -23.45
C HIS A 455 -17.90 3.06 -24.48
N LYS A 456 -18.59 3.83 -25.35
CA LYS A 456 -17.92 4.67 -26.35
C LYS A 456 -17.00 5.73 -25.73
N LEU A 457 -17.37 6.25 -24.56
CA LEU A 457 -16.58 7.26 -23.86
C LEU A 457 -15.42 6.67 -23.07
N THR A 458 -15.65 5.53 -22.43
CA THR A 458 -14.69 4.94 -21.46
C THR A 458 -13.84 3.84 -22.05
N HIS A 459 -14.30 3.16 -23.11
CA HIS A 459 -13.77 1.89 -23.62
C HIS A 459 -13.72 0.75 -22.59
N ILE A 460 -14.36 0.90 -21.44
CA ILE A 460 -14.53 -0.19 -20.46
C ILE A 460 -15.39 -1.28 -21.09
N ASP A 461 -15.02 -2.55 -20.88
CA ASP A 461 -15.75 -3.68 -21.45
C ASP A 461 -17.24 -3.65 -21.06
N PRO A 462 -18.15 -3.85 -22.00
CA PRO A 462 -19.59 -3.84 -21.73
C PRO A 462 -20.06 -4.79 -20.63
N TRP A 463 -19.32 -5.88 -20.39
CA TRP A 463 -19.65 -6.80 -19.32
C TRP A 463 -19.52 -6.11 -17.94
N PHE A 464 -18.41 -5.42 -17.68
CA PHE A 464 -18.22 -4.66 -16.43
C PHE A 464 -19.26 -3.54 -16.31
N LEU A 465 -19.51 -2.81 -17.39
CA LEU A 465 -20.50 -1.75 -17.41
C LEU A 465 -21.91 -2.27 -17.09
N SER A 466 -22.27 -3.47 -17.56
CA SER A 466 -23.58 -4.10 -17.27
C SER A 466 -23.71 -4.45 -15.78
N GLN A 467 -22.62 -4.93 -15.15
CA GLN A 467 -22.59 -5.22 -13.72
C GLN A 467 -22.76 -3.96 -12.87
N ILE A 468 -22.07 -2.88 -13.25
CA ILE A 468 -22.17 -1.59 -12.56
C ILE A 468 -23.57 -0.99 -12.75
N LYS A 469 -24.10 -1.05 -13.97
CA LYS A 469 -25.46 -0.57 -14.26
C LYS A 469 -26.52 -1.27 -13.42
N GLU A 470 -26.40 -2.58 -13.22
CA GLU A 470 -27.32 -3.33 -12.37
C GLU A 470 -27.28 -2.87 -10.91
N ILE A 471 -26.09 -2.54 -10.38
CA ILE A 471 -25.95 -1.95 -9.03
C ILE A 471 -26.72 -0.61 -8.97
N VAL A 472 -26.50 0.27 -9.95
CA VAL A 472 -27.18 1.59 -10.02
C VAL A 472 -28.69 1.44 -10.16
N ASP A 473 -29.17 0.53 -11.00
CA ASP A 473 -30.61 0.27 -11.17
C ASP A 473 -31.25 -0.18 -9.84
N ILE A 474 -30.55 -0.99 -9.04
CA ILE A 474 -31.02 -1.39 -7.70
C ILE A 474 -31.05 -0.19 -6.77
N GLU A 475 -30.02 0.66 -6.76
CA GLU A 475 -30.00 1.87 -5.92
C GLU A 475 -31.17 2.80 -6.22
N LEU A 476 -31.43 3.10 -7.50
CA LEU A 476 -32.56 3.92 -7.93
C LEU A 476 -33.91 3.32 -7.51
N ALA A 477 -34.03 1.99 -7.54
CA ALA A 477 -35.22 1.31 -7.06
C ALA A 477 -35.40 1.39 -5.55
N LEU A 478 -34.30 1.40 -4.79
CA LEU A 478 -34.32 1.51 -3.32
C LEU A 478 -34.70 2.91 -2.83
N GLU A 479 -34.33 3.97 -3.55
CA GLU A 479 -34.72 5.36 -3.21
C GLU A 479 -36.24 5.56 -3.13
N GLN A 480 -37.02 4.67 -3.75
CA GLN A 480 -38.49 4.70 -3.71
C GLN A 480 -39.09 3.83 -2.59
N LYS A 481 -38.22 3.21 -1.75
CA LYS A 481 -38.64 2.27 -0.70
C LYS A 481 -38.36 2.82 0.70
N THR A 482 -39.01 2.21 1.67
CA THR A 482 -38.79 2.41 3.12
C THR A 482 -38.22 1.15 3.73
N LEU A 483 -37.70 1.23 4.96
CA LEU A 483 -37.22 0.07 5.71
C LEU A 483 -38.28 -1.04 5.82
N GLY A 484 -39.54 -0.68 5.94
CA GLY A 484 -40.66 -1.61 6.06
C GLY A 484 -40.98 -2.40 4.78
N ASP A 485 -40.45 -1.97 3.65
CA ASP A 485 -40.61 -2.65 2.35
C ASP A 485 -39.54 -3.72 2.11
N LEU A 486 -38.55 -3.85 3.03
CA LEU A 486 -37.47 -4.82 2.94
C LEU A 486 -37.87 -6.09 3.70
N ASP A 487 -38.13 -7.17 2.98
CA ASP A 487 -38.28 -8.51 3.52
C ASP A 487 -36.94 -9.29 3.51
N TYR A 488 -36.98 -10.53 4.01
CA TYR A 488 -35.83 -11.42 4.02
C TYR A 488 -35.19 -11.58 2.64
N GLU A 489 -35.99 -11.89 1.63
CA GLU A 489 -35.51 -12.16 0.26
C GLU A 489 -34.84 -10.93 -0.35
N THR A 490 -35.43 -9.77 -0.18
CA THR A 490 -34.88 -8.48 -0.65
C THR A 490 -33.54 -8.19 0.04
N LEU A 491 -33.50 -8.27 1.38
CA LEU A 491 -32.25 -8.04 2.13
C LEU A 491 -31.16 -9.04 1.77
N TRP A 492 -31.50 -10.31 1.65
CA TRP A 492 -30.57 -11.36 1.23
C TRP A 492 -30.01 -11.08 -0.16
N HIS A 493 -30.87 -10.70 -1.09
CA HIS A 493 -30.46 -10.34 -2.46
C HIS A 493 -29.51 -9.13 -2.49
N LEU A 494 -29.81 -8.08 -1.73
CA LEU A 494 -28.98 -6.88 -1.63
C LEU A 494 -27.61 -7.20 -1.02
N LYS A 495 -27.58 -7.97 0.07
CA LYS A 495 -26.33 -8.34 0.74
C LYS A 495 -25.44 -9.22 -0.17
N ARG A 496 -26.00 -10.14 -0.91
CA ARG A 496 -25.25 -10.96 -1.89
C ARG A 496 -24.64 -10.15 -3.03
N ARG A 497 -25.13 -8.95 -3.29
CA ARG A 497 -24.56 -8.02 -4.29
C ARG A 497 -23.56 -7.05 -3.68
N GLY A 498 -23.28 -7.15 -2.38
CA GLY A 498 -22.24 -6.38 -1.71
C GLY A 498 -22.68 -5.07 -1.08
N PHE A 499 -23.98 -4.75 -1.06
CA PHE A 499 -24.48 -3.57 -0.36
C PHE A 499 -24.18 -3.63 1.14
N SER A 500 -23.50 -2.60 1.66
CA SER A 500 -23.25 -2.47 3.10
C SER A 500 -24.49 -1.95 3.83
N ASP A 501 -24.57 -2.21 5.14
CA ASP A 501 -25.62 -1.64 5.97
C ASP A 501 -25.60 -0.11 5.90
N ARG A 502 -24.43 0.50 5.84
CA ARG A 502 -24.26 1.94 5.69
C ARG A 502 -24.77 2.45 4.35
N ARG A 503 -24.50 1.75 3.23
CA ARG A 503 -25.00 2.14 1.93
C ARG A 503 -26.52 2.03 1.88
N LEU A 504 -27.09 0.95 2.39
CA LEU A 504 -28.55 0.78 2.45
C LEU A 504 -29.20 1.86 3.33
N ALA A 505 -28.60 2.18 4.46
CA ALA A 505 -29.06 3.24 5.35
C ALA A 505 -29.10 4.60 4.64
N PHE A 506 -28.05 4.93 3.87
CA PHE A 506 -27.99 6.16 3.08
C PHE A 506 -29.13 6.22 2.04
N LEU A 507 -29.32 5.15 1.26
CA LEU A 507 -30.33 5.09 0.20
C LEU A 507 -31.78 5.14 0.75
N LEU A 508 -31.99 4.66 1.98
CA LEU A 508 -33.30 4.64 2.64
C LEU A 508 -33.53 5.84 3.59
N ASP A 509 -32.55 6.76 3.69
CA ASP A 509 -32.56 7.92 4.61
C ASP A 509 -32.82 7.53 6.08
N ILE A 510 -32.07 6.54 6.59
CA ILE A 510 -32.17 6.03 7.96
C ILE A 510 -30.80 5.80 8.59
N GLY A 511 -30.77 5.38 9.85
CA GLY A 511 -29.53 5.04 10.55
C GLY A 511 -28.99 3.64 10.19
N GLU A 512 -27.67 3.48 10.07
CA GLU A 512 -27.01 2.18 9.81
C GLU A 512 -27.44 1.11 10.83
N SER A 513 -27.60 1.49 12.10
CA SER A 513 -28.03 0.56 13.16
C SER A 513 -29.44 0.00 12.95
N GLU A 514 -30.30 0.71 12.23
CA GLU A 514 -31.66 0.26 11.95
C GLU A 514 -31.65 -0.83 10.88
N VAL A 515 -30.86 -0.64 9.82
CA VAL A 515 -30.64 -1.69 8.81
C VAL A 515 -30.04 -2.94 9.46
N ARG A 516 -29.03 -2.78 10.31
CA ARG A 516 -28.39 -3.89 11.02
C ARG A 516 -29.38 -4.65 11.89
N LYS A 517 -30.22 -3.95 12.65
CA LYS A 517 -31.27 -4.56 13.48
C LYS A 517 -32.25 -5.38 12.65
N LEU A 518 -32.76 -4.82 11.55
CA LEU A 518 -33.69 -5.53 10.66
C LEU A 518 -33.02 -6.80 10.08
N ARG A 519 -31.77 -6.67 9.59
CA ARG A 519 -31.00 -7.78 9.06
C ARG A 519 -30.83 -8.91 10.08
N HIS A 520 -30.53 -8.55 11.35
CA HIS A 520 -30.39 -9.54 12.43
C HIS A 520 -31.76 -10.17 12.84
N GLN A 521 -32.88 -9.42 12.78
CA GLN A 521 -34.21 -9.96 13.01
C GLN A 521 -34.56 -11.04 11.99
N PHE A 522 -34.20 -10.86 10.74
CA PHE A 522 -34.37 -11.86 9.68
C PHE A 522 -33.26 -12.92 9.65
N ASN A 523 -32.30 -12.88 10.56
CA ASN A 523 -31.11 -13.74 10.56
C ASN A 523 -30.30 -13.69 9.26
N VAL A 524 -30.30 -12.55 8.58
CA VAL A 524 -29.46 -12.29 7.40
C VAL A 524 -28.08 -11.88 7.90
N ARG A 525 -27.15 -12.84 7.95
CA ARG A 525 -25.77 -12.67 8.38
C ARG A 525 -24.81 -13.26 7.34
N PRO A 526 -23.60 -12.71 7.21
CA PRO A 526 -22.59 -13.30 6.35
C PRO A 526 -22.13 -14.65 6.91
N VAL A 527 -21.71 -15.51 6.02
CA VAL A 527 -20.88 -16.68 6.27
C VAL A 527 -19.46 -16.40 5.82
N TYR A 528 -18.52 -17.20 6.24
CA TYR A 528 -17.12 -17.05 5.86
C TYR A 528 -16.66 -18.26 5.09
N LYS A 529 -16.10 -18.01 3.90
CA LYS A 529 -15.51 -19.03 3.03
C LYS A 529 -13.99 -18.99 3.10
N ARG A 530 -13.35 -20.10 2.84
CA ARG A 530 -11.88 -20.19 2.77
C ARG A 530 -11.38 -19.78 1.40
N VAL A 531 -10.26 -19.06 1.37
CA VAL A 531 -9.48 -18.87 0.15
C VAL A 531 -8.85 -20.21 -0.21
N ASP A 532 -9.01 -20.61 -1.45
CA ASP A 532 -8.71 -21.96 -1.93
C ASP A 532 -8.10 -21.94 -3.33
N THR A 533 -7.10 -22.76 -3.56
CA THR A 533 -6.42 -22.91 -4.85
C THR A 533 -7.03 -23.96 -5.76
N CYS A 534 -8.07 -24.66 -5.34
CA CYS A 534 -8.64 -25.80 -6.08
C CYS A 534 -10.17 -25.80 -6.13
N ALA A 535 -10.80 -24.65 -5.95
CA ALA A 535 -12.26 -24.49 -6.04
C ALA A 535 -13.03 -25.56 -5.22
N ALA A 536 -12.59 -25.80 -4.00
CA ALA A 536 -13.14 -26.77 -3.03
C ALA A 536 -13.06 -28.25 -3.48
N GLU A 537 -12.28 -28.57 -4.52
CA GLU A 537 -12.06 -29.98 -4.92
C GLU A 537 -11.30 -30.77 -3.84
N PHE A 538 -10.41 -30.11 -3.11
CA PHE A 538 -9.71 -30.68 -1.94
C PHE A 538 -10.03 -29.85 -0.70
N SER A 539 -10.08 -30.50 0.46
CA SER A 539 -10.32 -29.77 1.72
C SER A 539 -9.14 -28.86 2.07
N THR A 540 -9.44 -27.62 2.41
CA THR A 540 -8.46 -26.67 2.91
C THR A 540 -8.59 -26.50 4.41
N ASN A 541 -7.46 -26.43 5.11
CA ASN A 541 -7.42 -26.21 6.56
C ASN A 541 -6.92 -24.81 6.93
N THR A 542 -6.48 -24.03 5.94
CA THR A 542 -5.94 -22.68 6.15
C THR A 542 -7.06 -21.74 6.57
N ALA A 543 -6.89 -21.06 7.71
CA ALA A 543 -7.85 -20.11 8.20
C ALA A 543 -7.64 -18.72 7.54
N TYR A 544 -7.66 -18.71 6.21
CA TYR A 544 -7.69 -17.52 5.37
C TYR A 544 -9.09 -17.38 4.79
N LEU A 545 -9.82 -16.36 5.23
CA LEU A 545 -11.28 -16.27 5.16
C LEU A 545 -11.73 -14.96 4.51
N TYR A 546 -12.86 -15.04 3.80
CA TYR A 546 -13.60 -13.88 3.30
C TYR A 546 -15.10 -14.07 3.56
N SER A 547 -15.84 -12.98 3.73
CA SER A 547 -17.28 -13.03 3.95
C SER A 547 -18.06 -13.12 2.64
N THR A 548 -19.20 -13.80 2.70
CA THR A 548 -20.22 -13.77 1.65
C THR A 548 -21.59 -14.12 2.26
N TYR A 549 -22.65 -13.99 1.50
CA TYR A 549 -24.01 -14.36 1.94
C TYR A 549 -24.42 -15.65 1.24
N GLU A 550 -24.12 -16.75 1.90
CA GLU A 550 -24.43 -18.12 1.48
C GLU A 550 -24.94 -18.93 2.68
N GLN A 551 -25.18 -20.24 2.50
CA GLN A 551 -25.74 -21.11 3.52
C GLN A 551 -24.69 -21.73 4.43
N GLU A 552 -23.50 -22.07 3.92
CA GLU A 552 -22.47 -22.78 4.65
C GLU A 552 -21.33 -21.86 5.09
N CYS A 553 -20.99 -21.94 6.37
CA CYS A 553 -19.86 -21.21 6.95
C CYS A 553 -18.67 -22.15 7.20
N GLU A 554 -17.51 -21.79 6.65
CA GLU A 554 -16.27 -22.57 6.77
C GLU A 554 -15.31 -22.00 7.82
N ALA A 555 -15.73 -21.00 8.59
CA ALA A 555 -14.87 -20.35 9.59
C ALA A 555 -14.41 -21.33 10.67
N GLN A 556 -15.29 -22.17 11.18
CA GLN A 556 -15.01 -23.18 12.22
C GLN A 556 -14.20 -22.58 13.39
N PRO A 557 -14.77 -21.60 14.13
CA PRO A 557 -14.07 -20.93 15.23
C PRO A 557 -13.70 -21.91 16.33
N THR A 558 -12.54 -21.72 16.94
CA THR A 558 -12.07 -22.53 18.08
C THR A 558 -12.57 -21.97 19.42
N ASP A 559 -12.37 -22.72 20.51
CA ASP A 559 -12.64 -22.28 21.87
C ASP A 559 -11.41 -21.66 22.57
N ARG A 560 -10.31 -21.46 21.85
CA ARG A 560 -9.12 -20.80 22.38
C ARG A 560 -9.39 -19.33 22.72
N LYS A 561 -8.59 -18.76 23.61
CA LYS A 561 -8.61 -17.30 23.86
C LYS A 561 -8.07 -16.57 22.64
N LYS A 562 -8.89 -15.70 22.06
CA LYS A 562 -8.63 -15.02 20.80
C LYS A 562 -8.43 -13.53 20.99
N ILE A 563 -7.46 -12.96 20.28
CA ILE A 563 -7.29 -11.51 20.18
C ILE A 563 -7.32 -11.12 18.68
N ILE A 564 -8.18 -10.16 18.38
CA ILE A 564 -8.25 -9.57 17.03
C ILE A 564 -7.32 -8.37 16.98
N VAL A 565 -6.54 -8.28 15.90
CA VAL A 565 -5.75 -7.10 15.51
C VAL A 565 -6.39 -6.50 14.27
N LEU A 566 -6.79 -5.23 14.34
CA LEU A 566 -7.34 -4.51 13.20
C LEU A 566 -6.22 -3.85 12.40
N GLY A 567 -6.16 -4.16 11.11
CA GLY A 567 -5.15 -3.62 10.19
C GLY A 567 -5.44 -2.20 9.73
N GLY A 568 -4.51 -1.64 8.96
CA GLY A 568 -4.56 -0.23 8.53
C GLY A 568 -5.39 0.06 7.29
N GLY A 569 -5.91 -0.97 6.61
CA GLY A 569 -6.52 -0.78 5.29
C GLY A 569 -5.48 -0.41 4.22
N PRO A 570 -5.85 0.34 3.18
CA PRO A 570 -4.94 0.70 2.11
C PRO A 570 -3.81 1.62 2.59
N ASN A 571 -2.64 1.45 2.02
CA ASN A 571 -1.56 2.41 2.21
C ASN A 571 -1.93 3.76 1.58
N ARG A 572 -1.55 4.83 2.25
CA ARG A 572 -1.73 6.21 1.80
C ARG A 572 -0.68 7.10 2.43
N ILE A 573 -0.48 8.29 1.89
CA ILE A 573 0.41 9.27 2.51
C ILE A 573 -0.11 9.58 3.93
N GLY A 574 0.75 9.39 4.93
CA GLY A 574 0.43 9.53 6.35
C GLY A 574 0.02 8.23 7.07
N GLN A 575 -0.23 7.14 6.34
CA GLN A 575 -0.53 5.83 6.92
C GLN A 575 0.01 4.72 6.03
N GLY A 576 1.25 4.34 6.24
CA GLY A 576 2.00 3.38 5.44
C GLY A 576 2.29 2.07 6.18
N ILE A 577 3.36 1.41 5.72
CA ILE A 577 3.81 0.08 6.17
C ILE A 577 4.22 0.03 7.64
N GLU A 578 4.58 1.15 8.25
CA GLU A 578 4.95 1.24 9.66
C GLU A 578 3.83 0.77 10.60
N PHE A 579 2.58 0.93 10.19
CA PHE A 579 1.44 0.40 10.95
C PHE A 579 1.22 -1.09 10.69
N ASP A 580 1.49 -1.56 9.48
CA ASP A 580 1.50 -2.99 9.19
C ASP A 580 2.58 -3.72 9.99
N TYR A 581 3.78 -3.14 10.08
CA TYR A 581 4.85 -3.62 10.96
C TYR A 581 4.35 -3.85 12.40
N CYS A 582 3.63 -2.88 12.97
CA CYS A 582 3.08 -3.01 14.31
C CYS A 582 2.04 -4.14 14.41
N CYS A 583 1.14 -4.25 13.43
CA CYS A 583 0.14 -5.30 13.37
C CYS A 583 0.75 -6.71 13.28
N VAL A 584 1.76 -6.89 12.45
CA VAL A 584 2.50 -8.15 12.32
C VAL A 584 3.15 -8.52 13.65
N HIS A 585 3.85 -7.58 14.28
CA HIS A 585 4.49 -7.82 15.57
C HIS A 585 3.51 -8.12 16.71
N ALA A 586 2.32 -7.49 16.69
CA ALA A 586 1.25 -7.83 17.62
C ALA A 586 0.81 -9.29 17.46
N SER A 587 0.53 -9.71 16.22
CA SER A 587 0.12 -11.09 15.93
C SER A 587 1.19 -12.10 16.38
N LEU A 588 2.45 -11.85 16.06
CA LEU A 588 3.55 -12.76 16.44
C LEU A 588 3.72 -12.85 17.96
N ALA A 589 3.74 -11.70 18.67
CA ALA A 589 3.94 -11.68 20.11
C ALA A 589 2.79 -12.36 20.88
N LEU A 590 1.56 -12.09 20.47
CA LEU A 590 0.37 -12.69 21.12
C LEU A 590 0.27 -14.18 20.86
N ARG A 591 0.65 -14.65 19.68
CA ARG A 591 0.76 -16.08 19.36
C ARG A 591 1.81 -16.77 20.24
N GLU A 592 2.99 -16.17 20.40
CA GLU A 592 4.06 -16.65 21.30
C GLU A 592 3.54 -16.78 22.75
N ASP A 593 2.66 -15.89 23.18
CA ASP A 593 2.05 -15.89 24.54
C ASP A 593 0.82 -16.84 24.64
N GLY A 594 0.50 -17.60 23.58
CA GLY A 594 -0.54 -18.65 23.58
C GLY A 594 -1.95 -18.20 23.19
N PHE A 595 -2.15 -16.97 22.79
CA PHE A 595 -3.42 -16.53 22.20
C PHE A 595 -3.57 -17.03 20.76
N GLU A 596 -4.80 -17.28 20.35
CA GLU A 596 -5.11 -17.39 18.93
C GLU A 596 -5.29 -16.00 18.35
N THR A 597 -4.47 -15.67 17.38
CA THR A 597 -4.46 -14.32 16.79
C THR A 597 -5.31 -14.27 15.54
N ILE A 598 -6.09 -13.20 15.41
CA ILE A 598 -6.97 -12.95 14.28
C ILE A 598 -6.60 -11.61 13.67
N MET A 599 -6.29 -11.59 12.38
CA MET A 599 -6.07 -10.36 11.61
C MET A 599 -7.30 -10.03 10.79
N ILE A 600 -7.69 -8.75 10.77
CA ILE A 600 -8.69 -8.22 9.84
C ILE A 600 -8.04 -7.08 9.07
N ASN A 601 -7.88 -7.23 7.76
CA ASN A 601 -7.32 -6.21 6.89
C ASN A 601 -7.71 -6.47 5.42
N CYS A 602 -7.66 -5.44 4.57
CA CYS A 602 -8.04 -5.49 3.15
C CYS A 602 -6.92 -5.03 2.20
N ASN A 603 -5.70 -4.93 2.70
CA ASN A 603 -4.55 -4.49 1.90
C ASN A 603 -3.77 -5.72 1.40
N PRO A 604 -3.70 -5.98 0.08
CA PRO A 604 -3.02 -7.16 -0.45
C PRO A 604 -1.48 -7.04 -0.44
N GLU A 605 -0.96 -5.82 -0.29
CA GLU A 605 0.48 -5.56 -0.34
C GLU A 605 1.21 -5.87 0.98
N THR A 606 0.49 -6.12 2.07
CA THR A 606 1.03 -6.17 3.43
C THR A 606 1.42 -7.57 3.89
N VAL A 607 2.36 -7.62 4.85
CA VAL A 607 2.76 -8.86 5.53
C VAL A 607 1.68 -9.31 6.53
N SER A 608 0.92 -8.38 7.13
CA SER A 608 -0.18 -8.75 8.03
C SER A 608 -1.26 -9.59 7.36
N THR A 609 -1.44 -9.45 6.06
CA THR A 609 -2.37 -10.24 5.26
C THR A 609 -1.78 -11.52 4.68
N ASP A 610 -0.60 -11.95 5.13
CA ASP A 610 -0.13 -13.31 4.88
C ASP A 610 -0.90 -14.29 5.76
N TYR A 611 -1.38 -15.37 5.15
CA TYR A 611 -2.19 -16.37 5.85
C TYR A 611 -1.45 -17.08 7.00
N ASP A 612 -0.12 -16.95 7.08
CA ASP A 612 0.71 -17.57 8.12
C ASP A 612 1.26 -16.57 9.16
N THR A 613 0.93 -15.29 9.03
CA THR A 613 1.32 -14.25 10.02
C THR A 613 0.48 -14.33 11.29
N SER A 614 -0.84 -14.44 11.16
CA SER A 614 -1.78 -14.70 12.26
C SER A 614 -2.30 -16.14 12.19
N ASP A 615 -2.92 -16.63 13.28
CA ASP A 615 -3.56 -17.96 13.26
C ASP A 615 -4.78 -17.97 12.35
N ARG A 616 -5.48 -16.82 12.22
CA ARG A 616 -6.66 -16.64 11.39
C ARG A 616 -6.59 -15.29 10.70
N LEU A 617 -6.89 -15.27 9.41
CA LEU A 617 -6.93 -14.06 8.60
C LEU A 617 -8.33 -13.90 8.00
N TYR A 618 -8.97 -12.78 8.29
CA TYR A 618 -10.16 -12.32 7.61
C TYR A 618 -9.78 -11.21 6.64
N PHE A 619 -9.80 -11.52 5.36
CA PHE A 619 -9.51 -10.54 4.32
C PHE A 619 -10.79 -9.75 4.03
N GLU A 620 -11.00 -8.69 4.81
CA GLU A 620 -12.24 -7.92 4.83
C GLU A 620 -11.95 -6.41 4.99
N PRO A 621 -12.88 -5.56 4.54
CA PRO A 621 -12.83 -4.14 4.86
C PRO A 621 -12.82 -3.91 6.38
N VAL A 622 -12.05 -2.92 6.82
CA VAL A 622 -12.02 -2.53 8.25
C VAL A 622 -13.12 -1.52 8.51
N THR A 623 -14.37 -1.98 8.42
CA THR A 623 -15.59 -1.18 8.69
C THR A 623 -16.31 -1.70 9.92
N LEU A 624 -17.21 -0.89 10.47
CA LEU A 624 -17.97 -1.29 11.66
C LEU A 624 -18.78 -2.57 11.40
N GLU A 625 -19.48 -2.66 10.28
CA GLU A 625 -20.28 -3.82 9.89
C GLU A 625 -19.43 -5.09 9.82
N ASP A 626 -18.35 -5.04 9.02
CA ASP A 626 -17.52 -6.21 8.75
C ASP A 626 -16.83 -6.71 10.03
N VAL A 627 -16.32 -5.79 10.86
CA VAL A 627 -15.68 -6.14 12.14
C VAL A 627 -16.67 -6.73 13.14
N LEU A 628 -17.89 -6.16 13.27
CA LEU A 628 -18.90 -6.67 14.21
C LEU A 628 -19.34 -8.10 13.87
N GLU A 629 -19.47 -8.44 12.59
CA GLU A 629 -19.84 -9.79 12.17
C GLU A 629 -18.71 -10.81 12.46
N ILE A 630 -17.45 -10.42 12.32
CA ILE A 630 -16.30 -11.27 12.69
C ILE A 630 -16.23 -11.43 14.22
N VAL A 631 -16.42 -10.36 14.98
CA VAL A 631 -16.49 -10.41 16.45
C VAL A 631 -17.64 -11.33 16.92
N HIS A 632 -18.77 -11.29 16.23
CA HIS A 632 -19.93 -12.14 16.55
C HIS A 632 -19.59 -13.64 16.42
N ILE A 633 -18.89 -14.04 15.37
CA ILE A 633 -18.55 -15.44 15.14
C ILE A 633 -17.35 -15.90 15.98
N GLU A 634 -16.33 -15.07 16.10
CA GLU A 634 -15.06 -15.44 16.77
C GLU A 634 -15.07 -15.25 18.28
N LYS A 635 -15.89 -14.34 18.80
CA LYS A 635 -16.01 -14.05 20.23
C LYS A 635 -14.67 -13.81 20.93
N PRO A 636 -13.87 -12.82 20.47
CA PRO A 636 -12.55 -12.54 21.01
C PRO A 636 -12.62 -12.08 22.46
N VAL A 637 -11.54 -12.33 23.22
CA VAL A 637 -11.35 -11.75 24.56
C VAL A 637 -10.79 -10.33 24.50
N GLY A 638 -10.28 -9.89 23.36
CA GLY A 638 -9.74 -8.55 23.14
C GLY A 638 -9.64 -8.18 21.66
N VAL A 639 -9.78 -6.88 21.39
CA VAL A 639 -9.59 -6.29 20.06
C VAL A 639 -8.61 -5.12 20.19
N ILE A 640 -7.53 -5.14 19.40
CA ILE A 640 -6.52 -4.07 19.34
C ILE A 640 -6.89 -3.12 18.20
N VAL A 641 -7.15 -1.86 18.53
CA VAL A 641 -7.46 -0.78 17.58
C VAL A 641 -6.30 0.21 17.38
N GLN A 642 -5.24 0.11 18.17
CA GLN A 642 -4.18 1.11 18.26
C GLN A 642 -3.01 0.90 17.28
N TYR A 643 -3.00 -0.19 16.52
CA TYR A 643 -1.85 -0.58 15.68
C TYR A 643 -2.02 -0.30 14.19
N GLY A 644 -3.25 -0.32 13.69
CA GLY A 644 -3.55 -0.09 12.28
C GLY A 644 -3.68 1.39 11.87
N GLY A 645 -3.10 2.30 12.64
CA GLY A 645 -3.23 3.74 12.37
C GLY A 645 -4.65 4.25 12.60
N GLN A 646 -5.06 5.24 11.81
CA GLN A 646 -6.36 5.90 11.99
C GLN A 646 -7.55 5.05 11.54
N THR A 647 -7.36 4.12 10.63
CA THR A 647 -8.47 3.29 10.11
C THR A 647 -9.22 2.54 11.22
N PRO A 648 -8.57 1.69 12.04
CA PRO A 648 -9.26 1.04 13.15
C PRO A 648 -9.55 1.98 14.33
N LEU A 649 -8.75 3.02 14.52
CA LEU A 649 -8.92 3.93 15.65
C LEU A 649 -10.25 4.68 15.60
N LYS A 650 -10.70 5.08 14.40
CA LYS A 650 -12.02 5.70 14.19
C LYS A 650 -13.18 4.82 14.62
N LEU A 651 -13.00 3.50 14.63
CA LEU A 651 -14.02 2.54 14.97
C LEU A 651 -14.12 2.30 16.48
N ALA A 652 -13.13 2.70 17.27
CA ALA A 652 -12.97 2.32 18.67
C ALA A 652 -14.22 2.58 19.51
N ARG A 653 -14.78 3.79 19.46
CA ARG A 653 -16.01 4.14 20.20
C ARG A 653 -17.23 3.37 19.72
N ALA A 654 -17.39 3.23 18.40
CA ALA A 654 -18.53 2.51 17.85
C ALA A 654 -18.47 1.01 18.20
N LEU A 655 -17.28 0.42 18.17
CA LEU A 655 -17.08 -0.96 18.59
C LEU A 655 -17.36 -1.15 20.09
N GLU A 656 -16.83 -0.27 20.95
CA GLU A 656 -17.10 -0.28 22.39
C GLU A 656 -18.59 -0.16 22.68
N ALA A 657 -19.32 0.76 22.02
CA ALA A 657 -20.75 0.94 22.15
C ALA A 657 -21.57 -0.29 21.73
N ASN A 658 -21.02 -1.16 20.88
CA ASN A 658 -21.61 -2.45 20.49
C ASN A 658 -21.09 -3.62 21.35
N GLY A 659 -20.42 -3.36 22.48
CA GLY A 659 -19.98 -4.37 23.44
C GLY A 659 -18.72 -5.14 23.03
N VAL A 660 -17.95 -4.63 22.07
CA VAL A 660 -16.68 -5.25 21.65
C VAL A 660 -15.61 -4.98 22.73
N PRO A 661 -14.87 -6.01 23.18
CA PRO A 661 -13.85 -5.85 24.22
C PRO A 661 -12.57 -5.20 23.64
N ILE A 662 -12.49 -3.87 23.68
CA ILE A 662 -11.27 -3.14 23.28
C ILE A 662 -10.22 -3.31 24.37
N ILE A 663 -9.01 -3.74 23.99
CA ILE A 663 -7.86 -3.84 24.89
C ILE A 663 -6.79 -2.81 24.51
N GLY A 664 -5.97 -2.44 25.48
CA GLY A 664 -5.02 -1.34 25.38
C GLY A 664 -5.56 -0.05 25.99
N THR A 665 -5.16 1.09 25.48
CA THR A 665 -5.67 2.40 25.93
C THR A 665 -7.15 2.51 25.60
N SER A 666 -7.94 2.98 26.58
CA SER A 666 -9.42 3.05 26.42
C SER A 666 -9.82 4.02 25.29
N PRO A 667 -10.95 3.78 24.61
CA PRO A 667 -11.49 4.72 23.62
C PRO A 667 -11.70 6.13 24.19
N GLU A 668 -12.08 6.23 25.47
CA GLU A 668 -12.24 7.50 26.19
C GLU A 668 -10.90 8.26 26.30
N SER A 669 -9.81 7.57 26.67
CA SER A 669 -8.48 8.20 26.79
C SER A 669 -7.92 8.60 25.41
N ILE A 670 -8.20 7.82 24.38
CA ILE A 670 -7.87 8.16 23.00
C ILE A 670 -8.58 9.45 22.58
N ASP A 671 -9.87 9.55 22.88
CA ASP A 671 -10.67 10.72 22.56
C ASP A 671 -10.21 11.99 23.32
N VAL A 672 -9.79 11.85 24.59
CA VAL A 672 -9.20 12.97 25.36
C VAL A 672 -7.95 13.51 24.69
N ALA A 673 -7.14 12.63 24.10
CA ALA A 673 -5.91 13.03 23.39
C ALA A 673 -6.20 13.65 22.02
N GLU A 674 -7.24 13.21 21.32
CA GLU A 674 -7.62 13.71 20.00
C GLU A 674 -8.48 14.96 20.04
N ASP A 675 -9.35 15.10 21.04
CA ASP A 675 -10.16 16.31 21.25
C ASP A 675 -9.32 17.45 21.82
N ARG A 676 -9.19 18.52 21.05
CA ARG A 676 -8.31 19.65 21.37
C ARG A 676 -8.67 20.36 22.67
N GLU A 677 -9.93 20.56 22.93
CA GLU A 677 -10.39 21.25 24.14
C GLU A 677 -10.14 20.40 25.38
N ARG A 678 -10.40 19.11 25.28
CA ARG A 678 -10.14 18.14 26.35
C ARG A 678 -8.65 17.98 26.61
N PHE A 679 -7.86 17.95 25.53
CA PHE A 679 -6.40 17.87 25.62
C PHE A 679 -5.81 19.14 26.25
N GLN A 680 -6.26 20.32 25.84
CA GLN A 680 -5.84 21.58 26.43
C GLN A 680 -6.10 21.62 27.95
N LYS A 681 -7.31 21.19 28.37
CA LYS A 681 -7.65 21.09 29.79
C LYS A 681 -6.71 20.12 30.55
N LEU A 682 -6.36 19.01 29.91
CA LEU A 682 -5.40 18.05 30.47
C LEU A 682 -4.02 18.66 30.65
N LEU A 683 -3.48 19.32 29.64
CA LEU A 683 -2.14 19.99 29.71
C LEU A 683 -2.12 21.09 30.78
N THR A 684 -3.19 21.90 30.87
CA THR A 684 -3.33 22.91 31.92
C THR A 684 -3.31 22.29 33.32
N LYS A 685 -4.03 21.18 33.52
CA LYS A 685 -4.05 20.43 34.79
C LYS A 685 -2.67 19.87 35.16
N LEU A 686 -1.90 19.46 34.15
CA LEU A 686 -0.55 18.93 34.32
C LEU A 686 0.53 20.04 34.45
N ASN A 687 0.13 21.31 34.31
CA ASN A 687 1.04 22.46 34.24
C ASN A 687 2.11 22.30 33.13
N LEU A 688 1.68 21.83 31.93
CA LEU A 688 2.51 21.69 30.75
C LEU A 688 2.18 22.81 29.76
N ARG A 689 3.20 23.28 29.04
CA ARG A 689 3.07 24.33 28.05
C ARG A 689 2.61 23.75 26.71
N GLN A 690 1.77 24.51 26.01
CA GLN A 690 1.44 24.31 24.60
C GLN A 690 1.49 25.66 23.89
N PRO A 691 1.61 25.71 22.56
CA PRO A 691 1.49 26.97 21.82
C PRO A 691 0.16 27.66 22.16
N PRO A 692 0.11 28.98 22.29
CA PRO A 692 -1.16 29.70 22.42
C PRO A 692 -2.09 29.35 21.29
N ASN A 693 -3.33 28.99 21.61
CA ASN A 693 -4.28 28.50 20.61
C ASN A 693 -5.71 28.95 20.91
N ARG A 694 -6.55 28.96 19.88
CA ARG A 694 -7.98 29.24 19.93
C ARG A 694 -8.70 28.43 18.83
N THR A 695 -9.98 28.23 19.06
CA THR A 695 -10.86 27.60 18.08
C THR A 695 -11.85 28.63 17.57
N ALA A 696 -12.05 28.71 16.26
CA ALA A 696 -12.98 29.65 15.62
C ALA A 696 -13.99 28.90 14.75
N ARG A 697 -15.25 29.32 14.76
CA ARG A 697 -16.31 28.80 13.90
C ARG A 697 -16.66 29.73 12.75
N THR A 698 -16.27 30.98 12.86
CA THR A 698 -16.53 32.03 11.88
C THR A 698 -15.25 32.77 11.50
N GLU A 699 -15.23 33.40 10.34
CA GLU A 699 -14.12 34.24 9.90
C GLU A 699 -13.86 35.38 10.90
N SER A 700 -14.92 36.01 11.40
CA SER A 700 -14.83 37.11 12.38
C SER A 700 -14.20 36.63 13.71
N GLU A 701 -14.57 35.45 14.19
CA GLU A 701 -13.93 34.84 15.39
C GLU A 701 -12.46 34.55 15.14
N ALA A 702 -12.15 33.96 13.97
CA ALA A 702 -10.78 33.63 13.60
C ALA A 702 -9.87 34.88 13.56
N LEU A 703 -10.35 35.98 12.95
CA LEU A 703 -9.62 37.23 12.89
C LEU A 703 -9.42 37.87 14.28
N SER A 704 -10.44 37.80 15.14
CA SER A 704 -10.33 38.28 16.52
C SER A 704 -9.31 37.46 17.32
N HIS A 705 -9.37 36.16 17.22
CA HIS A 705 -8.44 35.27 17.91
C HIS A 705 -7.00 35.38 17.37
N ALA A 706 -6.84 35.60 16.08
CA ALA A 706 -5.53 35.82 15.47
C ALA A 706 -4.83 37.09 16.02
N GLN A 707 -5.60 38.14 16.34
CA GLN A 707 -5.06 39.35 16.96
C GLN A 707 -4.61 39.09 18.41
N GLU A 708 -5.28 38.19 19.14
CA GLU A 708 -4.88 37.81 20.50
C GLU A 708 -3.63 36.93 20.50
N ILE A 709 -3.57 35.95 19.58
CA ILE A 709 -2.51 34.94 19.53
C ILE A 709 -1.24 35.54 18.90
N GLY A 710 -1.40 36.36 17.86
CA GLY A 710 -0.31 36.91 17.04
C GLY A 710 0.12 35.96 15.92
N TYR A 711 0.55 36.57 14.79
CA TYR A 711 1.09 35.82 13.64
C TYR A 711 2.58 35.51 13.83
N PRO A 712 3.09 34.45 13.15
CA PRO A 712 2.38 33.51 12.27
C PRO A 712 1.55 32.50 13.04
N LEU A 713 0.52 31.93 12.34
CA LEU A 713 -0.38 30.94 12.90
C LEU A 713 -0.35 29.66 12.06
N VAL A 714 -0.44 28.51 12.72
CA VAL A 714 -0.83 27.26 12.07
C VAL A 714 -2.35 27.17 12.13
N VAL A 715 -2.99 27.07 10.97
CA VAL A 715 -4.44 26.96 10.88
C VAL A 715 -4.81 25.59 10.32
N ARG A 716 -5.84 24.97 10.90
CA ARG A 716 -6.34 23.66 10.45
C ARG A 716 -7.80 23.47 10.82
N PRO A 717 -8.58 22.73 10.01
CA PRO A 717 -9.91 22.29 10.41
C PRO A 717 -9.81 21.32 11.60
N SER A 718 -10.73 21.41 12.55
CA SER A 718 -10.87 20.38 13.60
C SER A 718 -11.38 19.08 12.96
N TYR A 719 -10.90 17.93 13.47
CA TYR A 719 -11.29 16.58 13.00
C TYR A 719 -10.83 16.18 11.59
N VAL A 720 -9.81 16.83 11.04
CA VAL A 720 -9.18 16.41 9.78
C VAL A 720 -7.90 15.63 10.05
N LEU A 721 -7.78 14.47 9.42
CA LEU A 721 -6.68 13.51 9.62
C LEU A 721 -5.49 13.80 8.69
N GLY A 722 -4.26 13.58 9.22
CA GLY A 722 -3.03 13.60 8.42
C GLY A 722 -2.61 14.99 7.92
N GLY A 723 -2.92 16.06 8.66
CA GLY A 723 -2.52 17.42 8.29
C GLY A 723 -3.27 18.00 7.08
N ARG A 724 -4.35 17.35 6.63
CA ARG A 724 -5.13 17.80 5.47
C ARG A 724 -5.64 19.22 5.68
N ALA A 725 -5.35 20.09 4.70
CA ALA A 725 -5.68 21.49 4.71
C ALA A 725 -5.07 22.28 5.90
N MET A 726 -3.93 21.84 6.44
CA MET A 726 -3.17 22.60 7.43
C MET A 726 -2.26 23.58 6.69
N GLU A 727 -2.26 24.84 7.13
CA GLU A 727 -1.47 25.90 6.50
C GLU A 727 -0.85 26.81 7.58
N ILE A 728 0.35 27.34 7.29
CA ILE A 728 0.97 28.40 8.09
C ILE A 728 0.58 29.73 7.45
N VAL A 729 -0.16 30.54 8.19
CA VAL A 729 -0.57 31.87 7.75
C VAL A 729 0.29 32.94 8.43
N HIS A 730 0.87 33.83 7.65
CA HIS A 730 1.81 34.84 8.13
C HIS A 730 1.16 36.19 8.41
N GLU A 731 0.01 36.43 7.80
CA GLU A 731 -0.71 37.69 7.94
C GLU A 731 -2.24 37.51 7.79
N GLN A 732 -2.98 38.59 8.11
CA GLN A 732 -4.43 38.52 8.13
C GLN A 732 -5.03 38.11 6.79
N ILE A 733 -4.46 38.55 5.67
CA ILE A 733 -4.99 38.27 4.33
C ILE A 733 -4.94 36.78 3.99
N ASP A 734 -3.90 36.08 4.46
CA ASP A 734 -3.78 34.67 4.33
C ASP A 734 -4.86 33.93 5.14
N LEU A 735 -5.11 34.40 6.37
CA LEU A 735 -6.14 33.82 7.22
C LEU A 735 -7.55 34.01 6.62
N GLU A 736 -7.85 35.21 6.07
CA GLU A 736 -9.11 35.47 5.40
C GLU A 736 -9.31 34.55 4.17
N ARG A 737 -8.25 34.35 3.37
CA ARG A 737 -8.27 33.38 2.24
C ARG A 737 -8.56 31.97 2.75
N TYR A 738 -7.78 31.53 3.74
CA TYR A 738 -7.91 30.20 4.32
C TYR A 738 -9.32 29.94 4.86
N MET A 739 -9.88 30.87 5.62
CA MET A 739 -11.23 30.70 6.19
C MET A 739 -12.31 30.59 5.11
N ARG A 740 -12.19 31.32 4.00
CA ARG A 740 -13.13 31.22 2.88
C ARG A 740 -13.04 29.88 2.13
N GLU A 741 -11.86 29.32 2.05
CA GLU A 741 -11.60 28.04 1.37
C GLU A 741 -11.88 26.84 2.29
N ALA A 742 -11.45 26.88 3.53
CA ALA A 742 -11.61 25.81 4.51
C ALA A 742 -13.07 25.60 4.95
N VAL A 743 -13.85 26.68 5.08
CA VAL A 743 -15.28 26.63 5.44
C VAL A 743 -16.10 25.91 4.36
N LYS A 744 -15.66 25.93 3.11
CA LYS A 744 -16.29 25.14 2.02
C LYS A 744 -16.05 23.63 2.15
N VAL A 745 -15.02 23.23 2.86
CA VAL A 745 -14.60 21.82 3.01
C VAL A 745 -15.19 21.15 4.26
N SER A 746 -15.58 21.94 5.27
CA SER A 746 -16.12 21.39 6.52
C SER A 746 -17.32 22.22 7.02
N ASN A 747 -18.51 21.85 6.58
CA ASN A 747 -19.76 22.57 6.81
C ASN A 747 -20.13 22.92 8.28
N ASP A 748 -19.44 22.38 9.31
CA ASP A 748 -19.73 22.65 10.74
C ASP A 748 -18.55 22.46 11.69
N SER A 749 -17.34 22.16 11.17
CA SER A 749 -16.18 21.92 12.03
C SER A 749 -15.45 23.21 12.34
N PRO A 750 -15.12 23.48 13.61
CA PRO A 750 -14.34 24.66 13.96
C PRO A 750 -12.92 24.58 13.37
N VAL A 751 -12.37 25.75 13.04
CA VAL A 751 -10.97 25.92 12.65
C VAL A 751 -10.13 26.18 13.89
N LEU A 752 -9.02 25.48 14.02
CA LEU A 752 -8.04 25.68 15.08
C LEU A 752 -6.95 26.62 14.60
N LEU A 753 -6.59 27.56 15.46
CA LEU A 753 -5.53 28.55 15.28
C LEU A 753 -4.49 28.31 16.38
N ASP A 754 -3.30 27.86 16.01
CA ASP A 754 -2.16 27.68 16.92
C ASP A 754 -1.09 28.72 16.60
N HIS A 755 -0.48 29.32 17.60
CA HIS A 755 0.69 30.17 17.39
C HIS A 755 1.84 29.33 16.83
N PHE A 756 2.41 29.77 15.71
CA PHE A 756 3.53 29.08 15.09
C PHE A 756 4.84 29.43 15.81
N LEU A 757 5.55 28.40 16.26
CA LEU A 757 6.83 28.54 16.97
C LEU A 757 7.98 28.63 15.95
N ASN A 758 8.34 29.83 15.54
CA ASN A 758 9.46 30.05 14.62
C ASN A 758 10.78 29.53 15.19
N HIS A 759 11.58 28.89 14.32
CA HIS A 759 12.91 28.37 14.68
C HIS A 759 12.93 27.38 15.86
N ALA A 760 11.80 26.78 16.18
CA ALA A 760 11.75 25.74 17.19
C ALA A 760 12.33 24.43 16.65
N ILE A 761 12.93 23.62 17.54
CA ILE A 761 13.38 22.28 17.26
C ILE A 761 12.22 21.34 17.58
N GLU A 762 11.79 20.52 16.61
CA GLU A 762 10.79 19.49 16.83
C GLU A 762 11.42 18.20 17.36
N ILE A 763 10.67 17.53 18.24
CA ILE A 763 11.06 16.29 18.91
C ILE A 763 9.91 15.31 18.87
N ASP A 764 10.17 14.09 18.46
CA ASP A 764 9.28 12.96 18.63
C ASP A 764 9.75 12.05 19.77
N VAL A 765 8.81 11.56 20.56
CA VAL A 765 9.10 10.61 21.64
C VAL A 765 8.14 9.44 21.57
N ASP A 766 8.68 8.24 21.41
CA ASP A 766 7.90 7.01 21.57
C ASP A 766 8.10 6.44 22.96
N CYS A 767 7.02 6.07 23.62
CA CYS A 767 7.04 5.44 24.93
C CYS A 767 6.07 4.25 25.03
N LEU A 768 6.36 3.42 26.03
CA LEU A 768 5.52 2.30 26.46
C LEU A 768 4.96 2.60 27.87
N SER A 769 3.72 2.22 28.11
CA SER A 769 3.12 2.30 29.46
C SER A 769 2.29 1.05 29.72
N ASP A 770 2.40 0.52 30.95
CA ASP A 770 1.56 -0.57 31.45
C ASP A 770 0.56 -0.08 32.53
N GLY A 771 0.36 1.25 32.60
CA GLY A 771 -0.49 1.90 33.59
C GLY A 771 0.22 2.16 34.94
N GLN A 772 1.34 1.51 35.21
CA GLN A 772 2.16 1.71 36.41
C GLN A 772 3.52 2.31 36.05
N GLN A 773 4.21 1.68 35.15
CA GLN A 773 5.51 2.11 34.66
C GLN A 773 5.40 2.74 33.27
N VAL A 774 6.20 3.76 33.04
CA VAL A 774 6.38 4.38 31.72
C VAL A 774 7.82 4.20 31.31
N PHE A 775 8.03 3.64 30.14
CA PHE A 775 9.34 3.40 29.55
C PHE A 775 9.50 4.25 28.30
N ILE A 776 10.54 5.10 28.25
CA ILE A 776 10.85 5.89 27.07
C ILE A 776 11.62 5.04 26.07
N GLY A 777 11.02 4.73 24.94
CA GLY A 777 11.61 3.93 23.88
C GLY A 777 12.70 4.68 23.11
N GLY A 778 12.43 5.96 22.77
CA GLY A 778 13.38 6.81 22.10
C GLY A 778 12.96 8.26 22.11
N VAL A 779 13.93 9.16 22.10
CA VAL A 779 13.78 10.61 21.89
C VAL A 779 14.48 10.93 20.57
N MET A 780 13.72 11.43 19.60
CA MET A 780 14.20 11.73 18.24
C MET A 780 14.20 13.23 18.03
N GLU A 781 15.32 13.76 17.56
CA GLU A 781 15.47 15.17 17.21
C GLU A 781 15.32 15.35 15.70
N HIS A 782 14.43 16.23 15.26
CA HIS A 782 14.22 16.56 13.86
C HIS A 782 15.32 17.47 13.33
N ILE A 783 15.69 17.27 12.07
CA ILE A 783 16.73 18.06 11.39
C ILE A 783 16.11 19.31 10.77
N GLU A 784 14.93 19.17 10.15
CA GLU A 784 14.16 20.31 9.63
C GLU A 784 13.58 21.13 10.79
N GLN A 785 13.44 22.40 10.54
CA GLN A 785 12.81 23.31 11.49
C GLN A 785 11.33 22.98 11.73
N ALA A 786 10.78 23.41 12.85
CA ALA A 786 9.36 23.29 13.14
C ALA A 786 8.49 23.88 12.00
N GLY A 787 7.37 23.22 11.75
CA GLY A 787 6.46 23.57 10.66
C GLY A 787 6.52 22.64 9.44
N VAL A 788 7.56 21.79 9.33
CA VAL A 788 7.59 20.66 8.42
C VAL A 788 6.96 19.48 9.15
N HIS A 789 6.03 18.77 8.46
CA HIS A 789 5.39 17.61 9.05
C HIS A 789 6.41 16.55 9.51
N SER A 790 6.23 15.97 10.70
CA SER A 790 7.19 15.01 11.28
C SER A 790 7.52 13.82 10.38
N GLY A 791 6.57 13.39 9.53
CA GLY A 791 6.78 12.32 8.54
C GLY A 791 7.70 12.70 7.40
N ASP A 792 7.77 14.00 7.08
CA ASP A 792 8.58 14.57 6.00
C ASP A 792 9.93 15.07 6.49
N SER A 793 10.13 15.14 7.81
CA SER A 793 11.36 15.58 8.42
C SER A 793 12.32 14.40 8.62
N ALA A 794 13.60 14.64 8.35
CA ALA A 794 14.63 13.74 8.79
C ALA A 794 14.75 13.81 10.33
N CYS A 795 14.97 12.68 10.98
CA CYS A 795 15.15 12.68 12.44
C CYS A 795 16.30 11.79 12.90
N CYS A 796 16.94 12.19 13.98
CA CYS A 796 18.11 11.55 14.54
C CYS A 796 17.83 10.96 15.92
N LEU A 797 18.26 9.73 16.15
CA LEU A 797 18.26 9.05 17.43
C LEU A 797 19.66 8.49 17.72
N PRO A 798 20.28 8.80 18.88
CA PRO A 798 19.85 9.75 19.92
C PRO A 798 19.87 11.21 19.43
N PRO A 799 19.23 12.15 20.17
CA PRO A 799 19.32 13.58 19.87
C PRO A 799 20.77 14.04 19.77
N PHE A 800 21.06 14.92 18.80
CA PHE A 800 22.44 15.33 18.53
C PHE A 800 22.79 16.75 19.06
N SER A 801 21.81 17.63 19.30
CA SER A 801 22.01 19.00 19.73
C SER A 801 21.42 19.32 21.12
N LEU A 802 20.53 18.48 21.65
CA LEU A 802 19.82 18.76 22.90
C LEU A 802 20.68 18.56 24.15
N SER A 803 20.47 19.42 25.14
CA SER A 803 21.11 19.24 26.45
C SER A 803 20.51 18.06 27.23
N PRO A 804 21.30 17.44 28.14
CA PRO A 804 20.77 16.39 29.00
C PRO A 804 19.58 16.84 29.86
N GLU A 805 19.55 18.08 30.28
CA GLU A 805 18.48 18.71 31.08
C GLU A 805 17.18 18.76 30.28
N THR A 806 17.26 19.23 29.03
CA THR A 806 16.11 19.28 28.10
C THR A 806 15.58 17.87 27.83
N ILE A 807 16.45 16.91 27.57
CA ILE A 807 16.05 15.49 27.36
C ILE A 807 15.37 14.93 28.63
N ALA A 808 15.87 15.24 29.81
CA ALA A 808 15.25 14.80 31.06
C ALA A 808 13.85 15.43 31.26
N GLU A 809 13.66 16.69 30.92
CA GLU A 809 12.38 17.37 31.00
C GLU A 809 11.37 16.79 30.00
N ILE A 810 11.76 16.53 28.75
CA ILE A 810 10.92 15.86 27.74
C ILE A 810 10.45 14.49 28.26
N LYS A 811 11.36 13.69 28.79
CA LYS A 811 11.02 12.37 29.36
C LYS A 811 10.05 12.47 30.53
N ARG A 812 10.27 13.47 31.42
CA ARG A 812 9.38 13.74 32.56
C ARG A 812 7.96 14.09 32.09
N GLN A 813 7.84 15.01 31.11
CA GLN A 813 6.54 15.43 30.55
C GLN A 813 5.82 14.27 29.86
N THR A 814 6.53 13.48 29.04
CA THR A 814 6.00 12.27 28.40
C THR A 814 5.40 11.29 29.41
N ALA A 815 6.15 11.03 30.50
CA ALA A 815 5.69 10.11 31.55
C ALA A 815 4.44 10.64 32.30
N LEU A 816 4.35 11.96 32.51
CA LEU A 816 3.17 12.59 33.13
C LEU A 816 1.93 12.41 32.27
N MET A 817 2.03 12.66 30.97
CA MET A 817 0.91 12.53 30.01
C MET A 817 0.47 11.07 29.88
N ALA A 818 1.41 10.13 29.78
CA ALA A 818 1.09 8.71 29.68
C ALA A 818 0.27 8.21 30.90
N ARG A 819 0.63 8.66 32.11
CA ARG A 819 -0.12 8.35 33.32
C ARG A 819 -1.48 9.02 33.36
N ALA A 820 -1.57 10.30 32.98
CA ALA A 820 -2.81 11.05 33.00
C ALA A 820 -3.85 10.55 32.00
N LEU A 821 -3.39 10.01 30.86
CA LEU A 821 -4.21 9.37 29.83
C LEU A 821 -4.44 7.87 30.08
N ASN A 822 -3.93 7.32 31.18
CA ASN A 822 -4.00 5.88 31.49
C ASN A 822 -3.58 5.00 30.30
N VAL A 823 -2.48 5.36 29.65
CA VAL A 823 -1.99 4.66 28.46
C VAL A 823 -1.63 3.21 28.78
N LEU A 824 -2.12 2.30 27.97
CA LEU A 824 -1.74 0.88 27.95
C LEU A 824 -1.23 0.52 26.58
N GLY A 825 0.08 0.27 26.48
CA GLY A 825 0.76 0.01 25.20
C GLY A 825 1.64 1.18 24.77
N LEU A 826 1.51 1.57 23.50
CA LEU A 826 2.31 2.64 22.88
C LEU A 826 1.66 4.02 23.01
N MET A 827 2.52 5.03 23.12
CA MET A 827 2.15 6.44 22.97
C MET A 827 3.30 7.18 22.32
N ASN A 828 2.96 8.07 21.38
CA ASN A 828 3.87 9.03 20.77
C ASN A 828 3.53 10.43 21.25
N VAL A 829 4.54 11.25 21.53
CA VAL A 829 4.38 12.65 21.87
C VAL A 829 5.28 13.50 20.98
N GLN A 830 4.71 14.56 20.42
CA GLN A 830 5.45 15.57 19.67
C GLN A 830 5.62 16.83 20.50
N PHE A 831 6.85 17.30 20.54
CA PHE A 831 7.25 18.53 21.25
C PHE A 831 7.91 19.51 20.29
N ALA A 832 7.86 20.79 20.64
CA ALA A 832 8.70 21.83 20.08
C ALA A 832 9.49 22.52 21.18
N ILE A 833 10.76 22.83 20.91
CA ILE A 833 11.64 23.54 21.82
C ILE A 833 11.97 24.89 21.21
N GLN A 834 11.60 25.95 21.92
CA GLN A 834 11.92 27.33 21.53
C GLN A 834 12.51 28.08 22.73
N ASP A 835 13.66 28.70 22.54
CA ASP A 835 14.39 29.46 23.58
C ASP A 835 14.62 28.70 24.90
N GLY A 836 14.73 27.37 24.81
CA GLY A 836 14.91 26.47 25.95
C GLY A 836 13.62 26.03 26.64
N ASP A 837 12.47 26.55 26.24
CA ASP A 837 11.15 26.12 26.71
C ASP A 837 10.61 24.96 25.88
N VAL A 838 10.01 23.98 26.57
CA VAL A 838 9.42 22.79 25.96
C VAL A 838 7.90 22.97 25.81
N TYR A 839 7.41 22.86 24.60
CA TYR A 839 5.98 22.94 24.25
C TYR A 839 5.46 21.57 23.76
N VAL A 840 4.32 21.14 24.26
CA VAL A 840 3.62 19.95 23.75
C VAL A 840 2.82 20.34 22.53
N LEU A 841 3.03 19.67 21.39
CA LEU A 841 2.28 19.88 20.16
C LEU A 841 1.10 18.92 20.05
N GLU A 842 1.34 17.63 20.18
CA GLU A 842 0.30 16.61 20.17
C GLU A 842 0.70 15.31 20.89
N VAL A 843 -0.28 14.53 21.25
CA VAL A 843 -0.12 13.22 21.86
C VAL A 843 -0.98 12.20 21.11
N ASN A 844 -0.36 11.08 20.77
CA ASN A 844 -1.00 9.98 20.07
C ASN A 844 -0.90 8.70 20.91
N PRO A 845 -1.93 8.29 21.69
CA PRO A 845 -1.90 7.08 22.51
C PRO A 845 -2.13 5.83 21.66
N ARG A 846 -1.27 5.62 20.68
CA ARG A 846 -1.28 4.54 19.71
C ARG A 846 0.11 4.33 19.14
N ALA A 847 0.27 3.32 18.27
CA ALA A 847 1.47 3.16 17.47
C ALA A 847 1.68 4.40 16.58
N SER A 848 2.93 4.79 16.42
CA SER A 848 3.38 5.88 15.57
C SER A 848 4.16 5.34 14.37
N ARG A 849 4.41 6.19 13.40
CA ARG A 849 5.27 5.85 12.24
C ARG A 849 6.72 5.63 12.64
N THR A 850 7.16 6.20 13.75
CA THR A 850 8.54 6.09 14.23
C THR A 850 8.83 4.80 14.98
N VAL A 851 7.81 4.02 15.36
CA VAL A 851 7.99 2.77 16.13
C VAL A 851 8.97 1.78 15.47
N PRO A 852 8.87 1.49 14.16
CA PRO A 852 9.84 0.59 13.51
C PRO A 852 11.27 1.14 13.56
N PHE A 853 11.45 2.42 13.27
CA PHE A 853 12.73 3.10 13.32
C PHE A 853 13.35 3.04 14.72
N VAL A 854 12.60 3.42 15.74
CA VAL A 854 13.07 3.37 17.15
C VAL A 854 13.40 1.94 17.57
N SER A 855 12.55 0.98 17.20
CA SER A 855 12.77 -0.43 17.52
C SER A 855 14.07 -0.95 16.94
N LYS A 856 14.39 -0.61 15.69
CA LYS A 856 15.63 -1.04 15.03
C LYS A 856 16.85 -0.27 15.50
N ALA A 857 16.72 1.02 15.75
CA ALA A 857 17.81 1.85 16.29
C ALA A 857 18.21 1.43 17.71
N THR A 858 17.27 0.99 18.54
CA THR A 858 17.54 0.60 19.93
C THR A 858 17.70 -0.92 20.14
N GLY A 859 17.25 -1.73 19.18
CA GLY A 859 17.19 -3.18 19.31
C GLY A 859 16.03 -3.68 20.20
N LEU A 860 15.08 -2.81 20.58
CA LEU A 860 13.92 -3.16 21.40
C LEU A 860 12.67 -3.32 20.54
N PRO A 861 11.97 -4.46 20.57
CA PRO A 861 10.77 -4.70 19.79
C PRO A 861 9.56 -4.02 20.44
N LEU A 862 9.43 -2.69 20.33
CA LEU A 862 8.43 -1.88 21.03
C LEU A 862 7.00 -2.36 20.75
N ALA A 863 6.66 -2.69 19.51
CA ALA A 863 5.33 -3.17 19.14
C ALA A 863 4.98 -4.51 19.82
N LYS A 864 5.92 -5.46 19.88
CA LYS A 864 5.74 -6.74 20.60
C LYS A 864 5.51 -6.54 22.09
N ILE A 865 6.32 -5.68 22.70
CA ILE A 865 6.24 -5.37 24.14
C ILE A 865 4.89 -4.76 24.46
N ALA A 866 4.44 -3.77 23.67
CA ALA A 866 3.17 -3.10 23.88
C ALA A 866 1.98 -4.04 23.66
N ALA A 867 2.00 -4.91 22.66
CA ALA A 867 0.95 -5.91 22.44
C ALA A 867 0.77 -6.83 23.66
N ARG A 868 1.88 -7.26 24.26
CA ARG A 868 1.87 -8.04 25.50
C ARG A 868 1.32 -7.25 26.70
N VAL A 869 1.63 -5.95 26.77
CA VAL A 869 1.06 -5.07 27.80
C VAL A 869 -0.46 -5.00 27.65
N MET A 870 -0.97 -4.80 26.44
CA MET A 870 -2.41 -4.78 26.16
C MET A 870 -3.10 -6.09 26.53
N ALA A 871 -2.38 -7.21 26.41
CA ALA A 871 -2.86 -8.54 26.83
C ALA A 871 -2.67 -8.82 28.34
N GLY A 872 -2.21 -7.83 29.13
CA GLY A 872 -2.13 -7.88 30.59
C GLY A 872 -0.74 -8.24 31.16
N ARG A 873 0.32 -8.30 30.36
CA ARG A 873 1.68 -8.60 30.81
C ARG A 873 2.46 -7.31 31.07
N SER A 874 2.82 -7.02 32.33
CA SER A 874 3.51 -5.78 32.69
C SER A 874 4.90 -5.65 32.05
N LEU A 875 5.41 -4.42 31.97
CA LEU A 875 6.77 -4.12 31.49
C LEU A 875 7.83 -4.84 32.32
N ALA A 876 7.65 -4.85 33.66
CA ALA A 876 8.54 -5.55 34.57
C ALA A 876 8.59 -7.07 34.29
N ALA A 877 7.44 -7.71 34.02
CA ALA A 877 7.36 -9.14 33.70
C ALA A 877 8.01 -9.48 32.34
N GLN A 878 8.19 -8.48 31.47
CA GLN A 878 8.89 -8.60 30.19
C GLN A 878 10.37 -8.23 30.29
N GLY A 879 10.89 -7.86 31.49
CA GLY A 879 12.27 -7.46 31.69
C GLY A 879 12.63 -6.06 31.15
N VAL A 880 11.63 -5.25 30.84
CA VAL A 880 11.82 -3.88 30.34
C VAL A 880 12.00 -2.92 31.51
N GLN A 881 13.25 -2.64 31.86
CA GLN A 881 13.57 -1.84 33.05
C GLN A 881 14.53 -0.66 32.79
N ARG A 882 15.31 -0.72 31.71
CA ARG A 882 16.35 0.29 31.43
C ARG A 882 16.20 0.87 30.05
N VAL A 883 16.23 2.19 29.96
CA VAL A 883 16.30 2.91 28.68
C VAL A 883 17.60 2.56 27.97
N ILE A 884 17.50 2.22 26.70
CA ILE A 884 18.66 1.96 25.83
C ILE A 884 18.96 3.24 25.07
N VAL A 885 20.18 3.76 25.27
CA VAL A 885 20.73 4.84 24.44
C VAL A 885 21.77 4.18 23.54
N PRO A 886 21.58 4.15 22.23
CA PRO A 886 22.56 3.59 21.30
C PRO A 886 23.90 4.33 21.37
N LYS A 887 25.00 3.63 21.12
CA LYS A 887 26.36 4.21 21.04
C LYS A 887 26.64 4.78 19.64
N TYR A 888 25.75 4.60 18.71
CA TYR A 888 25.80 5.06 17.34
C TYR A 888 24.57 5.93 17.06
N PHE A 889 24.66 6.73 16.02
CA PHE A 889 23.55 7.55 15.53
C PHE A 889 22.77 6.79 14.47
N SER A 890 21.47 6.94 14.50
CA SER A 890 20.56 6.50 13.46
C SER A 890 19.79 7.70 12.94
N VAL A 891 19.79 7.90 11.63
CA VAL A 891 19.05 8.97 10.97
C VAL A 891 18.01 8.35 10.05
N LYS A 892 16.77 8.74 10.26
CA LYS A 892 15.65 8.46 9.35
C LYS A 892 15.55 9.59 8.33
N GLU A 893 15.37 9.28 7.07
CA GLU A 893 15.16 10.26 5.98
C GLU A 893 13.89 9.93 5.22
N ALA A 894 13.14 10.96 4.80
CA ALA A 894 11.91 10.81 4.04
C ALA A 894 12.16 10.70 2.53
N VAL A 895 11.29 9.99 1.81
CA VAL A 895 11.34 9.87 0.36
C VAL A 895 10.06 10.43 -0.25
N PHE A 896 10.22 11.29 -1.26
CA PHE A 896 9.14 12.06 -1.85
C PHE A 896 8.79 11.65 -3.27
N PRO A 897 7.49 11.66 -3.64
CA PRO A 897 7.03 11.24 -4.96
C PRO A 897 6.98 12.40 -5.99
N PHE A 898 7.69 13.51 -5.77
CA PHE A 898 7.55 14.72 -6.59
C PHE A 898 7.81 14.49 -8.08
N VAL A 899 8.71 13.55 -8.42
CA VAL A 899 8.98 13.18 -9.83
C VAL A 899 7.74 12.59 -10.55
N LYS A 900 6.77 12.09 -9.79
CA LYS A 900 5.50 11.55 -10.32
C LYS A 900 4.42 12.61 -10.52
N PHE A 901 4.62 13.79 -9.96
CA PHE A 901 3.68 14.91 -9.98
C PHE A 901 4.37 16.19 -10.47
N PRO A 902 4.64 16.29 -11.78
CA PRO A 902 5.30 17.48 -12.33
C PRO A 902 4.52 18.77 -12.05
N GLY A 903 5.23 19.84 -11.69
CA GLY A 903 4.63 21.17 -11.47
C GLY A 903 3.99 21.37 -10.10
N VAL A 904 4.06 20.40 -9.19
CA VAL A 904 3.63 20.60 -7.80
C VAL A 904 4.68 21.37 -7.01
N ASP A 905 4.21 22.08 -5.99
CA ASP A 905 5.11 22.75 -5.04
C ASP A 905 5.84 21.70 -4.19
N THR A 906 7.16 21.76 -4.21
CA THR A 906 8.06 20.85 -3.47
C THR A 906 8.43 21.40 -2.09
N ILE A 907 8.01 22.61 -1.74
CA ILE A 907 8.26 23.18 -0.41
C ILE A 907 7.51 22.35 0.63
N LEU A 908 8.26 21.90 1.63
CA LEU A 908 7.71 21.12 2.72
C LEU A 908 6.97 22.03 3.71
N GLY A 909 5.91 21.52 4.27
CA GLY A 909 5.05 22.25 5.19
C GLY A 909 4.39 21.30 6.20
N PRO A 910 3.33 21.75 6.87
CA PRO A 910 2.69 20.98 7.93
C PRO A 910 1.87 19.79 7.41
N GLU A 911 1.67 19.66 6.11
CA GLU A 911 0.99 18.52 5.50
C GLU A 911 2.00 17.51 4.94
N MET A 912 1.88 16.23 5.31
CA MET A 912 2.77 15.17 4.85
C MET A 912 2.66 14.90 3.35
N LYS A 913 3.80 14.79 2.69
CA LYS A 913 3.93 14.52 1.24
C LYS A 913 4.76 13.27 0.92
N SER A 914 5.57 12.78 1.87
CA SER A 914 6.43 11.61 1.66
C SER A 914 5.64 10.30 1.54
N THR A 915 6.19 9.37 0.76
CA THR A 915 5.60 8.02 0.56
C THR A 915 6.30 6.93 1.36
N GLY A 916 7.55 7.14 1.74
CA GLY A 916 8.36 6.17 2.45
C GLY A 916 9.53 6.80 3.18
N GLU A 917 10.35 5.93 3.78
CA GLU A 917 11.50 6.34 4.56
C GLU A 917 12.67 5.38 4.40
N VAL A 918 13.86 5.89 4.68
CA VAL A 918 15.10 5.12 4.75
C VAL A 918 15.83 5.42 6.06
N MET A 919 16.83 4.62 6.38
CA MET A 919 17.62 4.79 7.61
C MET A 919 19.12 4.67 7.29
N GLY A 920 19.90 5.60 7.84
CA GLY A 920 21.33 5.53 7.87
C GLY A 920 21.84 5.33 9.31
N VAL A 921 22.87 4.53 9.49
CA VAL A 921 23.49 4.25 10.80
C VAL A 921 24.98 4.54 10.74
N GLY A 922 25.51 5.25 11.72
CA GLY A 922 26.94 5.62 11.77
C GLY A 922 27.47 5.87 13.19
N GLU A 923 28.77 5.86 13.35
CA GLU A 923 29.43 6.22 14.62
C GLU A 923 29.31 7.71 14.94
N SER A 924 29.09 8.53 13.92
CA SER A 924 28.82 9.95 14.03
C SER A 924 27.49 10.32 13.37
N PHE A 925 26.90 11.46 13.80
CA PHE A 925 25.72 12.03 13.15
C PHE A 925 25.95 12.23 11.65
N GLY A 926 27.09 12.83 11.24
CA GLY A 926 27.38 13.09 9.83
C GLY A 926 27.44 11.82 8.98
N GLU A 927 28.02 10.73 9.49
CA GLU A 927 28.03 9.45 8.79
C GLU A 927 26.64 8.87 8.62
N ALA A 928 25.82 8.85 9.67
CA ALA A 928 24.46 8.36 9.62
C ALA A 928 23.59 9.19 8.65
N PHE A 929 23.76 10.51 8.69
CA PHE A 929 23.05 11.43 7.80
C PHE A 929 23.41 11.21 6.33
N VAL A 930 24.69 11.14 5.98
CA VAL A 930 25.11 10.89 4.59
C VAL A 930 24.59 9.56 4.08
N LYS A 931 24.62 8.50 4.90
CA LYS A 931 24.08 7.20 4.52
C LYS A 931 22.55 7.26 4.27
N SER A 932 21.80 8.01 5.08
CA SER A 932 20.37 8.18 4.85
C SER A 932 20.07 8.94 3.56
N GLN A 933 20.85 9.99 3.23
CA GLN A 933 20.74 10.71 1.96
C GLN A 933 21.03 9.80 0.76
N MET A 934 22.12 9.03 0.82
CA MET A 934 22.45 8.05 -0.23
C MET A 934 21.34 7.02 -0.42
N ALA A 935 20.71 6.55 0.67
CA ALA A 935 19.62 5.58 0.61
C ALA A 935 18.32 6.18 0.05
N ALA A 936 18.09 7.47 0.24
CA ALA A 936 16.97 8.22 -0.33
C ALA A 936 17.19 8.59 -1.81
N SER A 937 18.38 8.34 -2.36
CA SER A 937 18.80 8.74 -3.73
C SER A 937 18.82 10.27 -3.93
N VAL A 938 19.30 10.99 -2.92
CA VAL A 938 19.53 12.44 -2.93
C VAL A 938 20.99 12.74 -3.25
#